data_1ca66f5d9fb484a0a44459d864852469
#
_entry.id   1ca66f5d9fb484a0a44459d864852469
#
_cell.length_a   1.000
_cell.length_b   1.000
_cell.length_c   1.000
_cell.angle_alpha   90.00
_cell.angle_beta   90.00
_cell.angle_gamma   90.00
#
_symmetry.space_group_name_H-M   'P 1'
#
loop_
_entity.id
_entity.type
_entity.pdbx_description
1 polymer ?
#
loop_
_entity_poly.entity_id
_entity_poly.type
_entity_poly.pdbx_seq_one_letter_code
_entity_poly.pdbx_strand_id
1 'polypeptide(L)'
;MVIQKEVEGTYFDSAFQTGSASLMTLNQYIGKVKSGEYARPIAYLRGLIKAGKKDEADAYKKKLPLYVAGGVMEGGRKLEHMARYSACIVIDIDDSPIPVLELLRRAAEFPYVKAGHVSPSGTGVKLFIMVDSDLKNHNLAFEIVKHRVEVDLPGVKVDISGKDPNRGCFAGHDPNAFYKEESEAIEIPVADPEPQAASRHSSGSVCSGTRLSNYIDKYEQSNTFVAGNRHSYLVKLSSVLNNAGFSLYDAVSECVRRYGSADFPAAEVETTVNDIYRRYSASHGSCAFRPDGTSSVPKSAKSAKSATPFPKMAQKDAEYGECDDIELDNTLLPCFDENIYDHLPPLLTDILKCAYSRTDRDILLISSLTLLSSVSPGVKGSLGEHDYTPAFYSIITGGSGSGKGRIAALQRMLEPWQQYIYDNSRHQVEEYEELQEAYDNYKMHKRQKQTSKQPLGPAPSKPKVVKQRNLALTGNVTQARLVELLEANYPYTSCMVDTEMETVLSMFSQDFGKYNDVLNKSYHHEPVGSSTKSSGSFMVKRPNLALLLSGTPAMLPRLIPSTENGLFSRILMYRIPGSGTYRPLTSADDSPAASEYFESWGQRVLDIGVFLDNSPTWVKFSDAQRKRLDRFFEREYYNVRSFGNEDMESTVLRYRLAIFRIGMQLTALRKGESGCSERVWTISDDDFATAFHLGKVCLQHAYVVATSLQSASSEVHFRFPHHLRNLFVSLLDSFKRIDVVKEANVREISESTVDKFLRKLQKNDLIISEGNGYYRKTERGKQVVEI
;
A
#
# COMPACT_ATOMS: atom_id res chain seq x y z
N MET A 1 -27.45 -23.39 14.21
CA MET A 1 -28.19 -23.35 15.49
C MET A 1 -29.45 -22.52 15.29
N VAL A 2 -30.65 -23.07 15.52
CA VAL A 2 -31.92 -22.31 15.42
C VAL A 2 -32.01 -21.39 16.62
N ILE A 3 -32.06 -20.05 16.38
CA ILE A 3 -32.12 -19.03 17.43
C ILE A 3 -33.56 -18.50 17.51
N GLN A 4 -34.23 -18.73 18.65
CA GLN A 4 -35.52 -18.12 19.04
C GLN A 4 -35.29 -16.75 19.73
N LYS A 5 -34.08 -16.21 19.74
CA LYS A 5 -33.76 -14.99 20.49
C LYS A 5 -34.34 -13.76 19.77
N GLU A 6 -35.10 -12.97 20.49
CA GLU A 6 -35.58 -11.67 20.02
C GLU A 6 -34.40 -10.70 19.88
N VAL A 7 -34.30 -10.02 18.72
CA VAL A 7 -33.23 -9.09 18.44
C VAL A 7 -33.56 -7.72 19.00
N GLU A 8 -32.83 -7.28 20.02
CA GLU A 8 -32.94 -5.95 20.58
C GLU A 8 -31.95 -4.99 19.93
N GLY A 9 -32.43 -3.86 19.51
CA GLY A 9 -31.65 -2.79 18.91
C GLY A 9 -32.07 -1.42 19.42
N THR A 10 -31.56 -0.36 18.84
CA THR A 10 -31.83 1.00 19.24
C THR A 10 -32.53 1.78 18.14
N TYR A 11 -33.62 2.40 18.49
CA TYR A 11 -34.38 3.26 17.57
C TYR A 11 -34.13 4.74 17.90
N PHE A 12 -33.91 5.54 16.86
CA PHE A 12 -33.71 6.98 16.92
C PHE A 12 -34.72 7.67 16.01
N ASP A 13 -35.29 8.77 16.49
CA ASP A 13 -36.32 9.52 15.74
C ASP A 13 -35.76 10.21 14.49
N SER A 14 -34.45 10.47 14.40
CA SER A 14 -33.76 10.94 13.21
C SER A 14 -32.24 10.73 13.31
N ALA A 15 -31.53 10.89 12.21
CA ALA A 15 -30.06 10.84 12.22
C ALA A 15 -29.41 11.99 13.03
N PHE A 16 -30.15 13.06 13.32
CA PHE A 16 -29.66 14.23 14.04
C PHE A 16 -29.93 14.16 15.55
N GLN A 17 -30.91 13.39 15.99
CA GLN A 17 -31.29 13.24 17.39
C GLN A 17 -30.64 11.98 17.98
N THR A 18 -29.37 12.08 18.33
CA THR A 18 -28.63 10.96 18.91
C THR A 18 -28.80 10.80 20.43
N GLY A 19 -29.42 11.74 21.09
CA GLY A 19 -29.67 11.73 22.56
C GLY A 19 -31.00 11.06 22.97
N SER A 20 -31.99 10.94 22.06
CA SER A 20 -33.28 10.29 22.33
C SER A 20 -33.32 8.87 21.77
N ALA A 21 -32.54 7.97 22.36
CA ALA A 21 -32.49 6.56 21.96
C ALA A 21 -33.57 5.77 22.74
N SER A 22 -34.35 4.96 22.04
CA SER A 22 -35.30 4.03 22.65
C SER A 22 -34.97 2.59 22.31
N LEU A 23 -35.08 1.72 23.30
CA LEU A 23 -34.94 0.28 23.07
C LEU A 23 -36.13 -0.21 22.23
N MET A 24 -35.84 -0.96 21.16
CA MET A 24 -36.87 -1.51 20.28
C MET A 24 -36.43 -2.88 19.78
N THR A 25 -37.36 -3.84 19.72
CA THR A 25 -37.03 -5.12 19.11
C THR A 25 -37.15 -5.06 17.59
N LEU A 26 -36.43 -5.95 16.88
CA LEU A 26 -36.50 -6.03 15.42
C LEU A 26 -37.92 -6.29 14.93
N ASN A 27 -38.69 -7.14 15.65
CA ASN A 27 -40.09 -7.40 15.32
C ASN A 27 -40.96 -6.14 15.39
N GLN A 28 -40.79 -5.34 16.45
CA GLN A 28 -41.49 -4.05 16.60
C GLN A 28 -41.09 -3.07 15.48
N TYR A 29 -39.80 -3.01 15.12
CA TYR A 29 -39.34 -2.15 14.03
C TYR A 29 -39.93 -2.58 12.68
N ILE A 30 -39.90 -3.87 12.33
CA ILE A 30 -40.53 -4.39 11.11
C ILE A 30 -42.06 -4.16 11.14
N GLY A 31 -42.70 -4.29 12.30
CA GLY A 31 -44.10 -3.96 12.47
C GLY A 31 -44.43 -2.52 12.08
N LYS A 32 -43.62 -1.54 12.50
CA LYS A 32 -43.74 -0.13 12.09
C LYS A 32 -43.52 0.08 10.58
N VAL A 33 -42.51 -0.58 9.99
CA VAL A 33 -42.25 -0.52 8.55
C VAL A 33 -43.44 -1.05 7.75
N LYS A 34 -44.12 -2.10 8.24
CA LYS A 34 -45.25 -2.78 7.58
C LYS A 34 -46.57 -2.02 7.80
N SER A 35 -46.80 -1.43 8.99
CA SER A 35 -48.07 -0.81 9.38
C SER A 35 -48.49 0.43 8.59
N GLY A 36 -47.55 1.03 7.83
CA GLY A 36 -47.82 2.28 7.13
C GLY A 36 -47.48 3.55 7.94
N GLU A 37 -46.96 3.42 9.16
CA GLU A 37 -46.53 4.56 9.98
C GLU A 37 -45.61 5.53 9.21
N TYR A 38 -44.73 5.00 8.36
CA TYR A 38 -43.81 5.80 7.53
C TYR A 38 -44.28 6.03 6.09
N ALA A 39 -45.53 5.66 5.74
CA ALA A 39 -46.04 5.70 4.36
C ALA A 39 -45.93 7.10 3.74
N ARG A 40 -46.36 8.15 4.46
CA ARG A 40 -46.31 9.55 3.95
C ARG A 40 -44.89 10.07 3.78
N PRO A 41 -43.95 10.01 4.79
CA PRO A 41 -42.61 10.47 4.63
C PRO A 41 -41.84 9.67 3.52
N ILE A 42 -42.07 8.37 3.41
CA ILE A 42 -41.41 7.56 2.37
C ILE A 42 -41.98 7.86 0.98
N ALA A 43 -43.28 8.10 0.84
CA ALA A 43 -43.87 8.54 -0.44
C ALA A 43 -43.30 9.89 -0.88
N TYR A 44 -43.13 10.83 0.03
CA TYR A 44 -42.51 12.12 -0.25
C TYR A 44 -41.04 11.96 -0.68
N LEU A 45 -40.22 11.18 0.05
CA LEU A 45 -38.85 10.87 -0.31
C LEU A 45 -38.74 10.27 -1.72
N ARG A 46 -39.56 9.25 -2.00
CA ARG A 46 -39.58 8.60 -3.34
C ARG A 46 -40.07 9.57 -4.44
N GLY A 47 -40.92 10.54 -4.09
CA GLY A 47 -41.32 11.64 -5.00
C GLY A 47 -40.15 12.55 -5.36
N LEU A 48 -39.31 12.93 -4.39
CA LEU A 48 -38.11 13.73 -4.63
C LEU A 48 -37.11 12.98 -5.51
N ILE A 49 -36.89 11.67 -5.26
CA ILE A 49 -36.01 10.84 -6.06
C ILE A 49 -36.49 10.74 -7.51
N LYS A 50 -37.80 10.50 -7.72
CA LYS A 50 -38.40 10.46 -9.07
C LYS A 50 -38.32 11.80 -9.79
N ALA A 51 -38.35 12.92 -9.07
CA ALA A 51 -38.19 14.27 -9.61
C ALA A 51 -36.73 14.64 -9.92
N GLY A 52 -35.76 13.72 -9.66
CA GLY A 52 -34.33 13.99 -9.88
C GLY A 52 -33.67 14.92 -8.85
N LYS A 53 -34.37 15.23 -7.75
CA LYS A 53 -33.91 16.13 -6.66
C LYS A 53 -33.10 15.37 -5.63
N LYS A 54 -31.94 14.92 -6.01
CA LYS A 54 -31.10 14.00 -5.19
C LYS A 54 -30.69 14.63 -3.87
N ASP A 55 -30.24 15.89 -3.87
CA ASP A 55 -29.78 16.57 -2.65
C ASP A 55 -30.90 16.81 -1.63
N GLU A 56 -32.09 17.21 -2.14
CA GLU A 56 -33.28 17.35 -1.28
C GLU A 56 -33.72 16.00 -0.72
N ALA A 57 -33.61 14.91 -1.50
CA ALA A 57 -33.94 13.55 -1.07
C ALA A 57 -32.98 13.06 0.01
N ASP A 58 -31.65 13.28 -0.16
CA ASP A 58 -30.63 12.88 0.81
C ASP A 58 -30.76 13.69 2.11
N ALA A 59 -31.01 14.99 2.03
CA ALA A 59 -31.30 15.83 3.20
C ALA A 59 -32.57 15.38 3.93
N TYR A 60 -33.62 14.99 3.18
CA TYR A 60 -34.86 14.50 3.77
C TYR A 60 -34.70 13.12 4.39
N LYS A 61 -33.93 12.20 3.74
CA LYS A 61 -33.63 10.87 4.27
C LYS A 61 -33.00 10.92 5.68
N LYS A 62 -32.14 11.90 5.95
CA LYS A 62 -31.52 12.10 7.27
C LYS A 62 -32.52 12.48 8.38
N LYS A 63 -33.72 12.96 8.03
CA LYS A 63 -34.82 13.29 8.96
C LYS A 63 -35.68 12.06 9.29
N LEU A 64 -35.54 10.97 8.55
CA LEU A 64 -36.30 9.75 8.83
C LEU A 64 -35.77 9.07 10.10
N PRO A 65 -36.64 8.35 10.80
CA PRO A 65 -36.20 7.47 11.88
C PRO A 65 -35.23 6.43 11.42
N LEU A 66 -34.39 5.98 12.32
CA LEU A 66 -33.42 4.94 12.02
C LEU A 66 -33.32 3.92 13.14
N TYR A 67 -33.03 2.69 12.79
CA TYR A 67 -32.85 1.55 13.67
C TYR A 67 -31.46 0.99 13.60
N VAL A 68 -30.80 0.83 14.75
CA VAL A 68 -29.48 0.18 14.86
C VAL A 68 -29.70 -1.24 15.33
N ALA A 69 -29.70 -2.21 14.44
CA ALA A 69 -29.94 -3.62 14.74
C ALA A 69 -28.73 -4.32 15.35
N GLY A 70 -27.51 -3.84 15.12
CA GLY A 70 -26.29 -4.46 15.61
C GLY A 70 -26.09 -4.36 17.12
N GLY A 71 -26.86 -3.51 17.84
CA GLY A 71 -26.78 -3.44 19.29
C GLY A 71 -27.64 -2.38 19.95
N VAL A 72 -27.66 -2.44 21.30
CA VAL A 72 -28.26 -1.45 22.15
C VAL A 72 -27.25 -0.34 22.43
N MET A 73 -27.64 0.90 22.10
CA MET A 73 -26.83 2.10 22.24
C MET A 73 -27.32 2.94 23.42
N GLU A 74 -26.40 3.47 24.23
CA GLU A 74 -26.70 4.35 25.38
C GLU A 74 -25.90 5.66 25.29
N GLY A 75 -26.56 6.78 25.35
CA GLY A 75 -25.93 8.10 25.36
C GLY A 75 -25.43 8.63 24.02
N GLY A 76 -25.62 7.88 22.93
CA GLY A 76 -25.20 8.29 21.57
C GLY A 76 -25.18 7.13 20.58
N ARG A 77 -24.74 7.44 19.34
CA ARG A 77 -24.70 6.45 18.24
C ARG A 77 -23.28 6.01 17.84
N LYS A 78 -22.25 6.50 18.50
CA LYS A 78 -20.89 6.04 18.24
C LYS A 78 -20.67 4.63 18.82
N LEU A 79 -19.71 3.88 18.29
CA LEU A 79 -19.42 2.52 18.74
C LEU A 79 -19.11 2.47 20.25
N GLU A 80 -18.47 3.48 20.80
CA GLU A 80 -18.19 3.62 22.25
C GLU A 80 -19.44 3.65 23.15
N HIS A 81 -20.61 3.95 22.58
CA HIS A 81 -21.90 3.96 23.24
C HIS A 81 -22.69 2.65 23.13
N MET A 82 -22.07 1.60 22.55
CA MET A 82 -22.73 0.29 22.43
C MET A 82 -22.69 -0.45 23.77
N ALA A 83 -23.80 -0.43 24.50
CA ALA A 83 -23.95 -1.12 25.78
C ALA A 83 -24.06 -2.64 25.63
N ARG A 84 -24.69 -3.11 24.53
CA ARG A 84 -24.87 -4.54 24.27
C ARG A 84 -24.90 -4.82 22.77
N TYR A 85 -24.11 -5.80 22.34
CA TYR A 85 -24.10 -6.29 20.95
C TYR A 85 -25.24 -7.30 20.74
N SER A 86 -25.94 -7.18 19.61
CA SER A 86 -27.12 -8.00 19.31
C SER A 86 -26.84 -9.17 18.39
N ALA A 87 -25.62 -9.31 17.86
CA ALA A 87 -25.22 -10.32 16.89
C ALA A 87 -26.13 -10.34 15.64
N CYS A 88 -26.61 -9.17 15.21
CA CYS A 88 -27.43 -9.01 14.02
C CYS A 88 -26.68 -8.14 12.98
N ILE A 89 -26.47 -8.70 11.81
CA ILE A 89 -25.86 -8.02 10.66
C ILE A 89 -26.96 -7.45 9.77
N VAL A 90 -26.81 -6.18 9.38
CA VAL A 90 -27.70 -5.55 8.40
C VAL A 90 -27.02 -5.54 7.04
N ILE A 91 -27.60 -6.20 6.07
CA ILE A 91 -27.16 -6.22 4.68
C ILE A 91 -28.03 -5.25 3.86
N ASP A 92 -27.38 -4.32 3.20
CA ASP A 92 -27.99 -3.34 2.29
C ASP A 92 -27.67 -3.75 0.84
N ILE A 93 -28.69 -3.91 0.02
CA ILE A 93 -28.57 -4.29 -1.39
C ILE A 93 -29.25 -3.20 -2.20
N ASP A 94 -28.45 -2.37 -2.83
CA ASP A 94 -28.90 -1.35 -3.76
C ASP A 94 -28.60 -1.78 -5.22
N ASP A 95 -29.32 -1.25 -6.17
CA ASP A 95 -29.10 -1.45 -7.63
C ASP A 95 -29.00 -2.92 -8.09
N SER A 96 -29.88 -3.80 -7.57
CA SER A 96 -29.96 -5.19 -7.96
C SER A 96 -30.53 -5.39 -9.39
N PRO A 97 -29.99 -6.32 -10.19
CA PRO A 97 -30.61 -6.73 -11.45
C PRO A 97 -31.92 -7.48 -11.27
N ILE A 98 -32.19 -7.99 -10.05
CA ILE A 98 -33.45 -8.65 -9.69
C ILE A 98 -34.45 -7.58 -9.23
N PRO A 99 -35.73 -7.62 -9.72
CA PRO A 99 -36.75 -6.70 -9.25
C PRO A 99 -36.89 -6.73 -7.72
N VAL A 100 -36.98 -5.56 -7.07
CA VAL A 100 -36.84 -5.39 -5.59
C VAL A 100 -37.80 -6.29 -4.81
N LEU A 101 -39.05 -6.43 -5.26
CA LEU A 101 -40.02 -7.32 -4.58
C LEU A 101 -39.72 -8.80 -4.75
N GLU A 102 -39.20 -9.19 -5.90
CA GLU A 102 -38.75 -10.57 -6.14
C GLU A 102 -37.47 -10.88 -5.33
N LEU A 103 -36.56 -9.89 -5.24
CA LEU A 103 -35.36 -10.01 -4.41
C LEU A 103 -35.73 -10.21 -2.94
N LEU A 104 -36.69 -9.43 -2.42
CA LEU A 104 -37.16 -9.56 -1.06
C LEU A 104 -37.83 -10.93 -0.83
N ARG A 105 -38.65 -11.39 -1.79
CA ARG A 105 -39.29 -12.71 -1.73
C ARG A 105 -38.26 -13.86 -1.68
N ARG A 106 -37.23 -13.83 -2.56
CA ARG A 106 -36.16 -14.83 -2.56
C ARG A 106 -35.36 -14.80 -1.26
N ALA A 107 -35.04 -13.61 -0.79
CA ALA A 107 -34.33 -13.45 0.48
C ALA A 107 -35.12 -14.02 1.67
N ALA A 108 -36.46 -13.95 1.62
CA ALA A 108 -37.30 -14.53 2.65
C ALA A 108 -37.30 -16.07 2.66
N GLU A 109 -36.86 -16.75 1.60
CA GLU A 109 -36.77 -18.21 1.55
C GLU A 109 -35.55 -18.76 2.29
N PHE A 110 -34.50 -17.95 2.49
CA PHE A 110 -33.28 -18.39 3.16
C PHE A 110 -33.47 -18.50 4.67
N PRO A 111 -33.13 -19.64 5.30
CA PRO A 111 -33.36 -19.88 6.73
C PRO A 111 -32.58 -18.94 7.65
N TYR A 112 -31.47 -18.40 7.19
CA TYR A 112 -30.60 -17.49 7.96
C TYR A 112 -31.02 -16.01 7.91
N VAL A 113 -31.97 -15.62 7.03
CA VAL A 113 -32.50 -14.26 6.98
C VAL A 113 -33.64 -14.11 7.96
N LYS A 114 -33.44 -13.34 9.02
CA LYS A 114 -34.41 -13.12 10.13
C LYS A 114 -35.54 -12.19 9.73
N ALA A 115 -35.21 -11.11 9.03
CA ALA A 115 -36.18 -10.11 8.58
C ALA A 115 -35.70 -9.39 7.32
N GLY A 116 -36.61 -8.71 6.63
CA GLY A 116 -36.24 -7.88 5.50
C GLY A 116 -37.36 -6.91 5.09
N HIS A 117 -36.95 -5.82 4.45
CA HIS A 117 -37.88 -4.83 3.88
C HIS A 117 -37.24 -4.05 2.74
N VAL A 118 -38.07 -3.44 1.89
CA VAL A 118 -37.63 -2.53 0.81
C VAL A 118 -36.98 -1.28 1.42
N SER A 119 -35.88 -0.82 0.85
CA SER A 119 -35.15 0.38 1.28
C SER A 119 -36.03 1.64 1.16
N PRO A 120 -35.69 2.72 1.90
CA PRO A 120 -36.46 3.98 1.84
C PRO A 120 -36.56 4.55 0.41
N SER A 121 -35.49 4.40 -0.40
CA SER A 121 -35.48 4.83 -1.81
C SER A 121 -36.43 4.03 -2.69
N GLY A 122 -36.70 2.79 -2.33
CA GLY A 122 -37.54 1.88 -3.11
C GLY A 122 -36.78 1.11 -4.20
N THR A 123 -35.46 1.30 -4.29
CA THR A 123 -34.58 0.68 -5.33
C THR A 123 -33.78 -0.52 -4.81
N GLY A 124 -33.79 -0.76 -3.52
CA GLY A 124 -33.04 -1.84 -2.88
C GLY A 124 -33.78 -2.51 -1.73
N VAL A 125 -33.15 -3.45 -1.07
CA VAL A 125 -33.66 -4.19 0.11
C VAL A 125 -32.67 -4.14 1.25
N LYS A 126 -33.21 -4.23 2.48
CA LYS A 126 -32.45 -4.37 3.71
C LYS A 126 -32.79 -5.70 4.35
N LEU A 127 -31.77 -6.49 4.64
CA LEU A 127 -31.90 -7.82 5.23
C LEU A 127 -31.24 -7.84 6.59
N PHE A 128 -31.86 -8.50 7.56
CA PHE A 128 -31.39 -8.66 8.93
C PHE A 128 -31.03 -10.12 9.14
N ILE A 129 -29.77 -10.39 9.46
CA ILE A 129 -29.21 -11.75 9.50
C ILE A 129 -28.54 -11.97 10.84
N MET A 130 -28.91 -13.07 11.51
CA MET A 130 -28.31 -13.45 12.77
C MET A 130 -26.99 -14.16 12.57
N VAL A 131 -26.03 -13.85 13.44
CA VAL A 131 -24.71 -14.50 13.45
C VAL A 131 -24.40 -15.03 14.84
N ASP A 132 -23.62 -16.11 14.92
CA ASP A 132 -23.03 -16.56 16.18
C ASP A 132 -21.63 -15.93 16.32
N SER A 133 -21.59 -14.70 16.82
CA SER A 133 -20.38 -13.89 16.90
C SER A 133 -20.46 -12.87 18.03
N ASP A 134 -19.31 -12.40 18.47
CA ASP A 134 -19.16 -11.26 19.38
C ASP A 134 -18.84 -9.94 18.64
N LEU A 135 -18.83 -8.83 19.36
CA LEU A 135 -18.54 -7.51 18.80
C LEU A 135 -17.14 -7.42 18.16
N LYS A 136 -16.17 -8.15 18.69
CA LYS A 136 -14.77 -8.12 18.17
C LYS A 136 -14.67 -8.74 16.79
N ASN A 137 -15.51 -9.73 16.52
CA ASN A 137 -15.54 -10.46 15.27
C ASN A 137 -16.62 -9.94 14.29
N HIS A 138 -17.26 -8.81 14.60
CA HIS A 138 -18.36 -8.27 13.78
C HIS A 138 -17.95 -8.02 12.32
N ASN A 139 -16.76 -7.49 12.05
CA ASN A 139 -16.29 -7.25 10.69
C ASN A 139 -16.09 -8.55 9.92
N LEU A 140 -15.54 -9.58 10.55
CA LEU A 140 -15.41 -10.91 9.96
C LEU A 140 -16.81 -11.51 9.69
N ALA A 141 -17.71 -11.39 10.64
CA ALA A 141 -19.09 -11.83 10.49
C ALA A 141 -19.79 -11.12 9.32
N PHE A 142 -19.59 -9.81 9.18
CA PHE A 142 -20.15 -9.05 8.06
C PHE A 142 -19.65 -9.57 6.70
N GLU A 143 -18.33 -9.80 6.54
CA GLU A 143 -17.78 -10.30 5.28
C GLU A 143 -18.29 -11.72 4.96
N ILE A 144 -18.42 -12.59 5.94
CA ILE A 144 -18.98 -13.94 5.76
C ILE A 144 -20.45 -13.87 5.33
N VAL A 145 -21.24 -13.05 6.02
CA VAL A 145 -22.65 -12.86 5.69
C VAL A 145 -22.84 -12.26 4.29
N LYS A 146 -22.07 -11.22 3.99
CA LYS A 146 -22.06 -10.59 2.66
C LYS A 146 -21.76 -11.61 1.58
N HIS A 147 -20.68 -12.36 1.73
CA HIS A 147 -20.32 -13.40 0.75
C HIS A 147 -21.43 -14.45 0.61
N ARG A 148 -22.01 -14.90 1.70
CA ARG A 148 -23.13 -15.84 1.69
C ARG A 148 -24.34 -15.33 0.91
N VAL A 149 -24.72 -14.06 1.13
CA VAL A 149 -25.85 -13.42 0.44
C VAL A 149 -25.56 -13.27 -1.07
N GLU A 150 -24.33 -12.86 -1.43
CA GLU A 150 -23.91 -12.71 -2.83
C GLU A 150 -23.84 -14.05 -3.59
N VAL A 151 -23.55 -15.14 -2.91
CA VAL A 151 -23.57 -16.50 -3.48
C VAL A 151 -25.00 -17.00 -3.65
N ASP A 152 -25.87 -16.83 -2.64
CA ASP A 152 -27.25 -17.33 -2.65
C ASP A 152 -28.17 -16.48 -3.56
N LEU A 153 -27.79 -15.22 -3.84
CA LEU A 153 -28.46 -14.31 -4.76
C LEU A 153 -27.52 -13.87 -5.91
N PRO A 154 -27.28 -14.70 -6.91
CA PRO A 154 -26.34 -14.40 -7.98
C PRO A 154 -26.64 -13.10 -8.72
N GLY A 155 -25.61 -12.27 -8.91
CA GLY A 155 -25.70 -10.97 -9.57
C GLY A 155 -26.03 -9.81 -8.62
N VAL A 156 -26.26 -10.07 -7.34
CA VAL A 156 -26.47 -9.06 -6.30
C VAL A 156 -25.13 -8.61 -5.74
N LYS A 157 -24.99 -7.32 -5.47
CA LYS A 157 -23.86 -6.75 -4.73
C LYS A 157 -24.34 -6.14 -3.43
N VAL A 158 -23.65 -6.48 -2.35
CA VAL A 158 -23.92 -5.93 -1.01
C VAL A 158 -23.13 -4.63 -0.81
N ASP A 159 -23.79 -3.60 -0.28
CA ASP A 159 -23.12 -2.35 0.08
C ASP A 159 -22.22 -2.53 1.31
N ILE A 160 -20.92 -2.36 1.12
CA ILE A 160 -19.89 -2.46 2.17
C ILE A 160 -19.98 -1.36 3.21
N SER A 161 -20.70 -0.28 2.96
CA SER A 161 -20.90 0.80 3.94
C SER A 161 -21.67 0.34 5.19
N GLY A 162 -22.32 -0.81 5.13
CA GLY A 162 -23.06 -1.44 6.22
C GLY A 162 -22.24 -2.19 7.29
N LYS A 163 -20.91 -2.26 7.14
CA LYS A 163 -20.01 -3.10 7.95
C LYS A 163 -19.89 -2.71 9.44
N ASP A 164 -20.30 -1.52 9.83
CA ASP A 164 -20.14 -1.06 11.20
C ASP A 164 -21.34 -1.51 12.07
N PRO A 165 -21.12 -2.09 13.29
CA PRO A 165 -22.20 -2.62 14.13
C PRO A 165 -23.17 -1.55 14.63
N ASN A 166 -22.75 -0.29 14.70
CA ASN A 166 -23.57 0.87 15.08
C ASN A 166 -24.23 1.56 13.88
N ARG A 167 -24.22 0.91 12.71
CA ARG A 167 -24.82 1.45 11.48
C ARG A 167 -26.33 1.53 11.63
N GLY A 168 -26.89 2.73 11.42
CA GLY A 168 -28.35 2.94 11.45
C GLY A 168 -28.99 2.57 10.09
N CYS A 169 -30.03 1.77 10.15
CA CYS A 169 -30.90 1.46 9.03
C CYS A 169 -32.08 2.45 9.02
N PHE A 170 -32.18 3.34 8.03
CA PHE A 170 -33.32 4.26 7.92
C PHE A 170 -34.64 3.52 7.70
N ALA A 171 -35.68 3.95 8.41
CA ALA A 171 -36.98 3.36 8.29
C ALA A 171 -37.56 3.46 6.87
N GLY A 172 -38.09 2.35 6.39
CA GLY A 172 -38.81 2.23 5.12
C GLY A 172 -40.32 2.15 5.30
N HIS A 173 -41.05 2.11 4.19
CA HIS A 173 -42.44 1.68 4.19
C HIS A 173 -42.59 0.57 3.16
N ASP A 174 -42.96 -0.61 3.64
CA ASP A 174 -43.08 -1.82 2.84
C ASP A 174 -44.15 -2.78 3.44
N PRO A 175 -45.35 -2.85 2.82
CA PRO A 175 -46.36 -3.82 3.23
C PRO A 175 -45.92 -5.28 3.11
N ASN A 176 -44.91 -5.60 2.29
CA ASN A 176 -44.37 -6.96 2.11
C ASN A 176 -43.16 -7.24 3.02
N ALA A 177 -42.79 -6.32 3.93
CA ALA A 177 -41.78 -6.57 4.93
C ALA A 177 -42.07 -7.86 5.71
N PHE A 178 -41.06 -8.65 6.03
CA PHE A 178 -41.23 -9.90 6.74
C PHE A 178 -40.36 -9.97 7.98
N TYR A 179 -40.81 -10.74 8.94
CA TYR A 179 -40.07 -11.14 10.14
C TYR A 179 -40.35 -12.61 10.43
N LYS A 180 -39.33 -13.38 10.76
CA LYS A 180 -39.42 -14.80 11.13
C LYS A 180 -39.15 -14.93 12.62
N GLU A 181 -40.01 -15.67 13.34
CA GLU A 181 -39.80 -15.93 14.76
C GLU A 181 -38.59 -16.83 14.97
N GLU A 182 -38.34 -17.76 14.05
CA GLU A 182 -37.18 -18.66 14.03
C GLU A 182 -36.30 -18.38 12.82
N SER A 183 -35.01 -18.33 13.04
CA SER A 183 -34.01 -18.24 11.97
C SER A 183 -32.73 -18.97 12.38
N GLU A 184 -31.97 -19.41 11.40
CA GLU A 184 -30.65 -19.97 11.65
C GLU A 184 -29.62 -18.86 11.80
N ALA A 185 -28.72 -18.96 12.81
CA ALA A 185 -27.57 -18.07 12.84
C ALA A 185 -26.46 -18.63 11.96
N ILE A 186 -25.82 -17.74 11.22
CA ILE A 186 -24.58 -18.08 10.51
C ILE A 186 -23.46 -18.21 11.54
N GLU A 187 -22.86 -19.38 11.64
CA GLU A 187 -21.74 -19.66 12.52
C GLU A 187 -20.49 -18.92 12.01
N ILE A 188 -19.85 -18.16 12.88
CA ILE A 188 -18.63 -17.43 12.58
C ILE A 188 -17.47 -18.16 13.25
N PRO A 189 -16.44 -18.60 12.51
CA PRO A 189 -15.28 -19.27 13.08
C PRO A 189 -14.58 -18.36 14.08
N VAL A 190 -14.61 -18.70 15.36
CA VAL A 190 -13.87 -18.01 16.42
C VAL A 190 -12.53 -18.70 16.57
N ALA A 191 -11.42 -17.96 16.51
CA ALA A 191 -10.11 -18.46 16.90
C ALA A 191 -10.09 -18.61 18.43
N ASP A 192 -10.18 -19.85 18.92
CA ASP A 192 -10.07 -20.17 20.35
C ASP A 192 -8.66 -19.96 20.87
N PRO A 193 -8.48 -19.51 22.13
CA PRO A 193 -7.21 -19.60 22.83
C PRO A 193 -6.94 -21.05 23.26
N GLU A 194 -5.69 -21.46 23.22
CA GLU A 194 -5.13 -22.80 23.42
C GLU A 194 -5.86 -23.72 24.42
N PRO A 195 -6.03 -25.04 24.10
CA PRO A 195 -6.58 -26.01 25.01
C PRO A 195 -5.48 -26.78 25.75
N GLN A 196 -5.63 -26.83 27.07
CA GLN A 196 -5.08 -27.93 27.89
C GLN A 196 -5.79 -29.25 27.56
N ALA A 197 -4.98 -30.32 27.54
CA ALA A 197 -5.37 -31.67 27.14
C ALA A 197 -6.52 -32.31 27.96
N ALA A 198 -7.44 -32.98 27.33
CA ALA A 198 -7.74 -34.44 27.52
C ALA A 198 -9.14 -34.86 27.02
N SER A 199 -9.11 -35.99 26.31
CA SER A 199 -10.07 -37.12 26.26
C SER A 199 -11.42 -36.99 25.53
N ARG A 200 -11.46 -37.62 24.36
CA ARG A 200 -12.34 -38.72 23.83
C ARG A 200 -13.87 -38.71 23.98
N HIS A 201 -14.44 -39.02 22.82
CA HIS A 201 -15.72 -39.70 22.49
C HIS A 201 -16.87 -38.76 22.09
N SER A 202 -17.59 -38.91 21.03
CA SER A 202 -17.82 -39.82 19.92
C SER A 202 -19.17 -39.45 19.28
N SER A 203 -19.28 -39.70 17.98
CA SER A 203 -20.47 -39.90 17.16
C SER A 203 -21.41 -38.70 16.92
N GLY A 204 -21.66 -38.27 15.73
CA GLY A 204 -21.84 -38.76 14.41
C GLY A 204 -22.92 -37.98 13.71
N SER A 205 -22.62 -37.42 12.57
CA SER A 205 -23.56 -37.27 11.46
C SER A 205 -22.79 -37.16 10.16
N VAL A 206 -22.89 -38.15 9.35
CA VAL A 206 -22.23 -38.39 8.07
C VAL A 206 -23.07 -37.77 6.96
N CYS A 207 -22.44 -37.02 6.00
CA CYS A 207 -22.68 -37.29 4.57
C CYS A 207 -21.87 -36.43 3.57
N SER A 208 -21.42 -35.18 3.82
CA SER A 208 -20.64 -34.46 2.80
C SER A 208 -19.14 -34.39 3.10
N GLY A 209 -18.76 -34.29 4.37
CA GLY A 209 -17.36 -34.22 4.80
C GLY A 209 -16.56 -35.49 4.47
N THR A 210 -17.18 -36.69 4.49
CA THR A 210 -16.52 -37.97 4.22
C THR A 210 -16.05 -38.08 2.78
N ARG A 211 -16.80 -37.52 1.81
CA ARG A 211 -16.46 -37.55 0.39
C ARG A 211 -15.27 -36.68 0.03
N LEU A 212 -15.22 -35.47 0.57
CA LEU A 212 -14.12 -34.55 0.38
C LEU A 212 -12.86 -35.05 1.06
N SER A 213 -12.98 -35.52 2.32
CA SER A 213 -11.85 -36.06 3.07
C SER A 213 -11.21 -37.25 2.33
N ASN A 214 -12.01 -38.22 1.84
CA ASN A 214 -11.52 -39.36 1.04
C ASN A 214 -10.86 -38.92 -0.27
N TYR A 215 -11.34 -37.84 -0.87
CA TYR A 215 -10.75 -37.28 -2.10
C TYR A 215 -9.36 -36.70 -1.85
N ILE A 216 -9.21 -35.95 -0.76
CA ILE A 216 -7.92 -35.40 -0.34
C ILE A 216 -6.97 -36.52 0.06
N ASP A 217 -7.42 -37.53 0.83
CA ASP A 217 -6.61 -38.73 1.20
C ASP A 217 -6.01 -39.42 -0.03
N LYS A 218 -6.78 -39.51 -1.11
CA LYS A 218 -6.31 -40.06 -2.37
C LYS A 218 -5.30 -39.17 -3.07
N TYR A 219 -5.47 -37.87 -2.98
CA TYR A 219 -4.51 -36.91 -3.51
C TYR A 219 -3.17 -36.96 -2.73
N GLU A 220 -3.22 -37.10 -1.41
CA GLU A 220 -2.06 -37.24 -0.53
C GLU A 220 -1.22 -38.51 -0.78
N GLN A 221 -1.82 -39.58 -1.29
CA GLN A 221 -1.08 -40.79 -1.68
C GLN A 221 -0.05 -40.57 -2.78
N SER A 222 -0.26 -39.56 -3.62
CA SER A 222 0.62 -39.25 -4.75
C SER A 222 1.36 -37.91 -4.61
N ASN A 223 1.07 -37.14 -3.57
CA ASN A 223 1.62 -35.79 -3.36
C ASN A 223 1.92 -35.58 -1.87
N THR A 224 3.12 -35.09 -1.55
CA THR A 224 3.55 -34.90 -0.18
C THR A 224 3.51 -33.43 0.24
N PHE A 225 2.88 -33.15 1.39
CA PHE A 225 2.87 -31.84 2.02
C PHE A 225 4.09 -31.71 2.94
N VAL A 226 5.15 -31.01 2.48
CA VAL A 226 6.43 -30.85 3.20
C VAL A 226 6.84 -29.40 3.31
N ALA A 227 7.66 -29.08 4.30
CA ALA A 227 8.26 -27.75 4.45
C ALA A 227 9.00 -27.36 3.15
N GLY A 228 8.75 -26.13 2.66
CA GLY A 228 9.28 -25.62 1.39
C GLY A 228 8.38 -25.86 0.16
N ASN A 229 7.32 -26.70 0.27
CA ASN A 229 6.40 -26.95 -0.84
C ASN A 229 4.91 -26.73 -0.46
N ARG A 230 4.65 -26.23 0.74
CA ARG A 230 3.29 -26.16 1.34
C ARG A 230 2.32 -25.31 0.50
N HIS A 231 2.74 -24.11 0.12
CA HIS A 231 1.92 -23.21 -0.69
C HIS A 231 1.63 -23.80 -2.08
N SER A 232 2.65 -24.26 -2.79
CA SER A 232 2.51 -24.91 -4.11
C SER A 232 1.65 -26.16 -4.05
N TYR A 233 1.74 -26.95 -2.97
CA TYR A 233 0.87 -28.08 -2.74
C TYR A 233 -0.59 -27.67 -2.59
N LEU A 234 -0.88 -26.64 -1.78
CA LEU A 234 -2.24 -26.12 -1.58
C LEU A 234 -2.83 -25.53 -2.85
N VAL A 235 -2.07 -24.78 -3.64
CA VAL A 235 -2.49 -24.24 -4.93
C VAL A 235 -2.95 -25.37 -5.85
N LYS A 236 -2.15 -26.44 -5.96
CA LYS A 236 -2.49 -27.61 -6.80
C LYS A 236 -3.71 -28.36 -6.27
N LEU A 237 -3.75 -28.62 -4.96
CA LEU A 237 -4.89 -29.29 -4.32
C LEU A 237 -6.19 -28.49 -4.51
N SER A 238 -6.16 -27.19 -4.25
CA SER A 238 -7.32 -26.29 -4.40
C SER A 238 -7.84 -26.26 -5.83
N SER A 239 -6.95 -26.24 -6.82
CA SER A 239 -7.32 -26.31 -8.24
C SER A 239 -8.00 -27.65 -8.56
N VAL A 240 -7.49 -28.76 -8.02
CA VAL A 240 -8.08 -30.12 -8.21
C VAL A 240 -9.44 -30.19 -7.55
N LEU A 241 -9.60 -29.65 -6.35
CA LEU A 241 -10.87 -29.62 -5.62
C LEU A 241 -11.92 -28.74 -6.33
N ASN A 242 -11.52 -27.59 -6.83
CA ASN A 242 -12.39 -26.71 -7.63
C ASN A 242 -12.86 -27.42 -8.91
N ASN A 243 -11.94 -28.01 -9.66
CA ASN A 243 -12.27 -28.73 -10.89
C ASN A 243 -13.17 -29.98 -10.65
N ALA A 244 -13.04 -30.58 -9.45
CA ALA A 244 -13.88 -31.70 -9.02
C ALA A 244 -15.28 -31.27 -8.54
N GLY A 245 -15.52 -29.94 -8.41
CA GLY A 245 -16.82 -29.38 -8.06
C GLY A 245 -17.14 -29.43 -6.56
N PHE A 246 -16.13 -29.51 -5.68
CA PHE A 246 -16.34 -29.36 -4.24
C PHE A 246 -16.61 -27.89 -3.92
N SER A 247 -17.50 -27.63 -2.96
CA SER A 247 -17.81 -26.25 -2.57
C SER A 247 -16.56 -25.55 -2.00
N LEU A 248 -16.45 -24.25 -2.24
CA LEU A 248 -15.36 -23.45 -1.69
C LEU A 248 -15.29 -23.56 -0.16
N TYR A 249 -16.44 -23.52 0.48
CA TYR A 249 -16.55 -23.62 1.94
C TYR A 249 -16.00 -24.96 2.48
N ASP A 250 -16.42 -26.08 1.88
CA ASP A 250 -15.95 -27.42 2.31
C ASP A 250 -14.44 -27.57 2.04
N ALA A 251 -13.97 -27.05 0.91
CA ALA A 251 -12.55 -27.09 0.55
C ALA A 251 -11.69 -26.26 1.50
N VAL A 252 -12.12 -25.05 1.84
CA VAL A 252 -11.43 -24.17 2.81
C VAL A 252 -11.41 -24.84 4.18
N SER A 253 -12.56 -25.27 4.71
CA SER A 253 -12.67 -25.90 6.03
C SER A 253 -11.77 -27.12 6.16
N GLU A 254 -11.78 -28.01 5.17
CA GLU A 254 -11.00 -29.24 5.20
C GLU A 254 -9.50 -28.97 4.98
N CYS A 255 -9.13 -28.03 4.10
CA CYS A 255 -7.73 -27.64 3.92
C CYS A 255 -7.16 -26.95 5.16
N VAL A 256 -7.90 -26.05 5.80
CA VAL A 256 -7.50 -25.41 7.06
C VAL A 256 -7.33 -26.47 8.16
N ARG A 257 -8.27 -27.39 8.29
CA ARG A 257 -8.21 -28.47 9.30
C ARG A 257 -6.98 -29.37 9.12
N ARG A 258 -6.57 -29.68 7.87
CA ARG A 258 -5.50 -30.62 7.56
C ARG A 258 -4.11 -29.98 7.56
N TYR A 259 -4.01 -28.77 7.01
CA TYR A 259 -2.73 -28.14 6.68
C TYR A 259 -2.44 -26.90 7.51
N GLY A 260 -3.44 -26.38 8.25
CA GLY A 260 -3.22 -25.27 9.18
C GLY A 260 -2.32 -25.69 10.35
N SER A 261 -1.25 -24.97 10.59
CA SER A 261 -0.29 -25.22 11.68
C SER A 261 0.33 -23.90 12.15
N ALA A 262 1.11 -23.96 13.23
CA ALA A 262 1.84 -22.79 13.71
C ALA A 262 2.81 -22.21 12.66
N ASP A 263 3.42 -23.08 11.83
CA ASP A 263 4.35 -22.70 10.77
C ASP A 263 3.67 -22.46 9.41
N PHE A 264 2.35 -22.70 9.32
CA PHE A 264 1.55 -22.47 8.12
C PHE A 264 0.13 -22.06 8.55
N PRO A 265 -0.10 -20.77 8.83
CA PRO A 265 -1.32 -20.28 9.48
C PRO A 265 -2.60 -20.60 8.71
N ALA A 266 -3.68 -20.87 9.43
CA ALA A 266 -5.01 -21.12 8.86
C ALA A 266 -5.46 -20.03 7.86
N ALA A 267 -5.16 -18.76 8.16
CA ALA A 267 -5.47 -17.64 7.29
C ALA A 267 -4.75 -17.70 5.94
N GLU A 268 -3.56 -18.26 5.89
CA GLU A 268 -2.80 -18.44 4.64
C GLU A 268 -3.38 -19.58 3.80
N VAL A 269 -3.75 -20.68 4.45
CA VAL A 269 -4.46 -21.80 3.82
C VAL A 269 -5.76 -21.30 3.20
N GLU A 270 -6.56 -20.59 3.97
CA GLU A 270 -7.84 -20.02 3.55
C GLU A 270 -7.68 -19.05 2.38
N THR A 271 -6.73 -18.12 2.47
CA THR A 271 -6.44 -17.14 1.40
C THR A 271 -6.06 -17.86 0.10
N THR A 272 -5.22 -18.90 0.19
CA THR A 272 -4.77 -19.67 -0.98
C THR A 272 -5.93 -20.41 -1.65
N VAL A 273 -6.76 -21.09 -0.86
CA VAL A 273 -7.91 -21.85 -1.39
C VAL A 273 -8.93 -20.89 -2.01
N ASN A 274 -9.27 -19.80 -1.33
CA ASN A 274 -10.20 -18.78 -1.82
C ASN A 274 -9.72 -18.16 -3.15
N ASP A 275 -8.44 -17.85 -3.23
CA ASP A 275 -7.85 -17.24 -4.43
C ASP A 275 -7.92 -18.19 -5.64
N ILE A 276 -7.62 -19.46 -5.46
CA ILE A 276 -7.69 -20.46 -6.53
C ILE A 276 -9.13 -20.68 -7.00
N TYR A 277 -10.09 -20.82 -6.10
CA TYR A 277 -11.49 -20.96 -6.46
C TYR A 277 -12.05 -19.75 -7.19
N ARG A 278 -11.64 -18.55 -6.79
CA ARG A 278 -12.01 -17.30 -7.46
C ARG A 278 -11.43 -17.25 -8.88
N ARG A 279 -10.12 -17.53 -9.02
CA ARG A 279 -9.40 -17.45 -10.30
C ARG A 279 -9.92 -18.49 -11.31
N TYR A 280 -10.26 -19.68 -10.85
CA TYR A 280 -10.69 -20.80 -11.68
C TYR A 280 -12.17 -21.11 -11.55
N SER A 281 -12.99 -20.12 -11.20
CA SER A 281 -14.45 -20.28 -11.07
C SER A 281 -15.11 -20.80 -12.34
N ALA A 282 -14.62 -20.43 -13.53
CA ALA A 282 -15.09 -20.95 -14.82
C ALA A 282 -14.79 -22.46 -15.03
N SER A 283 -13.85 -23.01 -14.29
CA SER A 283 -13.47 -24.43 -14.33
C SER A 283 -14.11 -25.23 -13.18
N HIS A 284 -14.96 -24.63 -12.37
CA HIS A 284 -15.62 -25.30 -11.26
C HIS A 284 -16.48 -26.48 -11.76
N GLY A 285 -16.21 -27.67 -11.24
CA GLY A 285 -16.93 -28.87 -11.65
C GLY A 285 -16.64 -29.37 -13.07
N SER A 286 -15.60 -28.84 -13.73
CA SER A 286 -15.23 -29.26 -15.10
C SER A 286 -14.79 -30.73 -15.22
N CYS A 287 -14.34 -31.34 -14.12
CA CYS A 287 -13.99 -32.77 -14.01
C CYS A 287 -14.96 -33.46 -13.06
N ALA A 288 -16.14 -33.88 -13.56
CA ALA A 288 -17.12 -34.57 -12.73
C ALA A 288 -16.53 -35.87 -12.13
N PHE A 289 -16.51 -35.93 -10.80
CA PHE A 289 -16.07 -37.11 -10.07
C PHE A 289 -17.02 -38.28 -10.30
N ARG A 290 -16.51 -39.42 -10.81
CA ARG A 290 -17.20 -40.69 -10.82
C ARG A 290 -16.70 -41.56 -9.67
N PRO A 291 -17.60 -42.24 -8.94
CA PRO A 291 -17.26 -43.06 -7.76
C PRO A 291 -16.30 -44.22 -8.03
N ASP A 292 -16.12 -44.60 -9.30
CA ASP A 292 -15.35 -45.78 -9.77
C ASP A 292 -13.89 -45.44 -10.20
N GLY A 293 -13.44 -44.21 -10.02
CA GLY A 293 -12.03 -43.86 -10.19
C GLY A 293 -11.54 -43.82 -11.64
N THR A 294 -12.42 -43.89 -12.65
CA THR A 294 -12.01 -43.74 -14.05
C THR A 294 -12.27 -42.34 -14.58
N SER A 295 -11.20 -41.59 -14.85
CA SER A 295 -11.26 -40.33 -15.59
C SER A 295 -11.39 -40.60 -17.09
N SER A 296 -12.50 -40.22 -17.71
CA SER A 296 -12.62 -40.18 -19.16
C SER A 296 -12.14 -38.82 -19.69
N VAL A 297 -10.94 -38.80 -20.24
CA VAL A 297 -10.49 -37.72 -21.12
C VAL A 297 -11.25 -37.86 -22.45
N PRO A 298 -11.92 -36.82 -22.95
CA PRO A 298 -12.51 -36.89 -24.30
C PRO A 298 -11.39 -36.92 -25.33
N LYS A 299 -11.29 -38.04 -26.05
CA LYS A 299 -10.50 -38.15 -27.28
C LYS A 299 -11.30 -37.55 -28.42
N SER A 300 -10.85 -36.42 -28.93
CA SER A 300 -11.16 -35.97 -30.31
C SER A 300 -10.06 -35.00 -30.73
N ALA A 301 -9.51 -35.03 -31.90
CA ALA A 301 -9.66 -35.79 -33.14
C ALA A 301 -8.31 -35.86 -33.83
N LYS A 302 -8.10 -36.90 -34.61
CA LYS A 302 -6.95 -37.12 -35.49
C LYS A 302 -6.98 -36.17 -36.67
N SER A 303 -5.81 -35.72 -37.06
CA SER A 303 -5.16 -35.61 -38.39
C SER A 303 -4.52 -34.20 -38.50
N ALA A 304 -3.32 -33.99 -39.02
CA ALA A 304 -2.59 -34.63 -40.10
C ALA A 304 -1.07 -34.43 -39.93
N LYS A 305 -0.34 -35.31 -40.59
CA LYS A 305 1.13 -35.33 -40.69
C LYS A 305 1.69 -34.14 -41.44
N SER A 306 2.83 -33.54 -40.99
CA SER A 306 4.14 -33.62 -41.70
C SER A 306 5.18 -32.75 -41.02
N ALA A 307 6.26 -33.36 -40.61
CA ALA A 307 7.69 -33.13 -40.84
C ALA A 307 8.28 -31.72 -40.66
N THR A 308 9.10 -31.51 -39.71
CA THR A 308 10.56 -31.53 -39.64
C THR A 308 11.05 -30.98 -38.29
N PRO A 309 12.23 -31.37 -37.81
CA PRO A 309 12.58 -31.13 -36.38
C PRO A 309 13.21 -29.76 -36.18
N PHE A 310 12.69 -29.01 -35.22
CA PHE A 310 13.35 -27.81 -34.72
C PHE A 310 13.93 -28.06 -33.30
N PRO A 311 14.98 -27.36 -32.90
CA PRO A 311 15.83 -27.76 -31.78
C PRO A 311 15.19 -27.46 -30.43
N LYS A 312 15.57 -28.24 -29.41
CA LYS A 312 15.19 -28.18 -28.02
C LYS A 312 15.61 -26.85 -27.39
N MET A 313 14.81 -25.80 -27.54
CA MET A 313 14.99 -24.52 -26.83
C MET A 313 13.69 -23.87 -26.35
N ALA A 314 12.55 -24.55 -26.51
CA ALA A 314 11.21 -23.99 -26.25
C ALA A 314 10.55 -24.41 -24.92
N GLN A 315 11.26 -25.13 -24.05
CA GLN A 315 10.64 -25.61 -22.79
C GLN A 315 10.93 -24.77 -21.55
N LYS A 316 11.84 -23.77 -21.62
CA LYS A 316 12.07 -22.84 -20.50
C LYS A 316 11.21 -21.57 -20.53
N ASP A 317 10.69 -21.18 -21.69
CA ASP A 317 9.89 -19.96 -21.81
C ASP A 317 8.42 -20.13 -21.35
N ALA A 318 7.93 -21.36 -21.21
CA ALA A 318 6.54 -21.63 -20.79
C ALA A 318 6.32 -21.56 -19.27
N GLU A 319 7.39 -21.72 -18.48
CA GLU A 319 7.30 -21.71 -17.01
C GLU A 319 7.28 -20.28 -16.43
N TYR A 320 7.72 -19.28 -17.19
CA TYR A 320 7.73 -17.87 -16.78
C TYR A 320 6.55 -17.05 -17.29
N GLY A 321 5.67 -17.61 -18.11
CA GLY A 321 4.55 -16.90 -18.74
C GLY A 321 3.37 -16.61 -17.81
N GLU A 322 3.17 -17.43 -16.78
CA GLU A 322 1.97 -17.35 -15.93
C GLU A 322 2.01 -16.28 -14.83
N CYS A 323 3.21 -15.73 -14.50
CA CYS A 323 3.33 -14.67 -13.48
C CYS A 323 3.17 -13.24 -14.02
N ASP A 324 3.16 -13.06 -15.35
CA ASP A 324 3.16 -11.71 -15.94
C ASP A 324 1.74 -11.15 -16.17
N ASP A 325 0.69 -11.98 -16.05
CA ASP A 325 -0.70 -11.61 -16.36
C ASP A 325 -1.51 -11.10 -15.16
N ILE A 326 -0.86 -10.76 -14.03
CA ILE A 326 -1.53 -10.12 -12.91
C ILE A 326 -1.84 -8.67 -13.32
N GLU A 327 -3.11 -8.38 -13.58
CA GLU A 327 -3.59 -6.99 -13.64
C GLU A 327 -3.31 -6.32 -12.29
N LEU A 328 -2.67 -5.14 -12.33
CA LEU A 328 -2.41 -4.35 -11.13
C LEU A 328 -3.76 -3.83 -10.59
N ASP A 329 -4.17 -4.31 -9.43
CA ASP A 329 -5.38 -3.83 -8.74
C ASP A 329 -5.01 -2.58 -7.92
N ASN A 330 -5.47 -1.42 -8.37
CA ASN A 330 -5.18 -0.12 -7.77
C ASN A 330 -5.76 0.06 -6.35
N THR A 331 -6.47 -0.93 -5.82
CA THR A 331 -7.08 -0.88 -4.48
C THR A 331 -6.33 -1.72 -3.45
N LEU A 332 -5.47 -2.66 -3.88
CA LEU A 332 -4.76 -3.58 -3.01
C LEU A 332 -3.32 -3.12 -2.72
N LEU A 333 -2.88 -3.38 -1.50
CA LEU A 333 -1.50 -3.21 -1.04
C LEU A 333 -0.87 -4.59 -0.85
N PRO A 334 -0.29 -5.20 -1.89
CA PRO A 334 0.28 -6.54 -1.79
C PRO A 334 1.57 -6.53 -0.97
N CYS A 335 1.81 -7.60 -0.23
CA CYS A 335 3.15 -7.94 0.28
C CYS A 335 3.96 -8.67 -0.80
N PHE A 336 5.28 -8.73 -0.63
CA PHE A 336 6.13 -9.52 -1.53
C PHE A 336 5.83 -11.01 -1.43
N ASP A 337 5.97 -11.73 -2.53
CA ASP A 337 5.79 -13.18 -2.55
C ASP A 337 6.90 -13.89 -1.78
N GLU A 338 6.53 -14.96 -1.08
CA GLU A 338 7.48 -15.72 -0.28
C GLU A 338 8.65 -16.27 -1.12
N ASN A 339 8.40 -16.64 -2.36
CA ASN A 339 9.41 -17.23 -3.26
C ASN A 339 10.63 -16.33 -3.50
N ILE A 340 10.49 -15.00 -3.39
CA ILE A 340 11.64 -14.11 -3.60
C ILE A 340 12.69 -14.21 -2.51
N TYR A 341 12.28 -14.62 -1.30
CA TYR A 341 13.17 -14.71 -0.15
C TYR A 341 14.09 -15.93 -0.20
N ASP A 342 13.71 -16.97 -0.96
CA ASP A 342 14.50 -18.20 -1.11
C ASP A 342 15.74 -18.00 -2.00
N HIS A 343 15.75 -16.95 -2.81
CA HIS A 343 16.79 -16.68 -3.82
C HIS A 343 17.58 -15.39 -3.56
N LEU A 344 17.51 -14.82 -2.36
CA LEU A 344 18.27 -13.62 -2.02
C LEU A 344 19.76 -13.92 -1.85
N PRO A 345 20.66 -12.93 -2.06
CA PRO A 345 22.05 -13.02 -1.63
C PRO A 345 22.16 -13.39 -0.15
N PRO A 346 23.17 -14.21 0.24
CA PRO A 346 23.31 -14.70 1.61
C PRO A 346 23.29 -13.62 2.69
N LEU A 347 23.95 -12.46 2.47
CA LEU A 347 23.88 -11.33 3.41
C LEU A 347 22.43 -10.87 3.66
N LEU A 348 21.63 -10.71 2.61
CA LEU A 348 20.23 -10.28 2.77
C LEU A 348 19.41 -11.36 3.48
N THR A 349 19.59 -12.63 3.10
CA THR A 349 18.94 -13.76 3.78
C THR A 349 19.21 -13.74 5.29
N ASP A 350 20.48 -13.51 5.66
CA ASP A 350 20.89 -13.47 7.07
C ASP A 350 20.33 -12.25 7.80
N ILE A 351 20.39 -11.05 7.19
CA ILE A 351 19.81 -9.82 7.77
C ILE A 351 18.31 -10.00 8.06
N LEU A 352 17.58 -10.69 7.19
CA LEU A 352 16.14 -10.84 7.28
C LEU A 352 15.67 -11.92 8.28
N LYS A 353 16.57 -12.75 8.83
CA LYS A 353 16.22 -13.78 9.84
C LYS A 353 15.57 -13.21 11.10
N CYS A 354 15.84 -11.94 11.43
CA CYS A 354 15.22 -11.27 12.57
C CYS A 354 13.81 -10.75 12.30
N ALA A 355 13.26 -10.92 11.10
CA ALA A 355 11.92 -10.48 10.77
C ALA A 355 10.87 -11.28 11.55
N TYR A 356 9.93 -10.60 12.19
CA TYR A 356 8.89 -11.23 13.01
C TYR A 356 7.53 -11.35 12.30
N SER A 357 7.39 -10.74 11.13
CA SER A 357 6.19 -10.83 10.30
C SER A 357 6.56 -10.67 8.82
N ARG A 358 5.64 -11.07 7.94
CA ARG A 358 5.79 -10.86 6.49
C ARG A 358 6.02 -9.38 6.15
N THR A 359 5.18 -8.50 6.69
CA THR A 359 5.31 -7.06 6.46
C THR A 359 6.62 -6.48 6.99
N ASP A 360 7.09 -6.95 8.16
CA ASP A 360 8.38 -6.53 8.71
C ASP A 360 9.54 -6.99 7.81
N ARG A 361 9.45 -8.21 7.27
CA ARG A 361 10.43 -8.74 6.32
C ARG A 361 10.48 -7.94 5.02
N ASP A 362 9.33 -7.53 4.49
CA ASP A 362 9.23 -6.65 3.32
C ASP A 362 9.90 -5.30 3.57
N ILE A 363 9.60 -4.67 4.71
CA ILE A 363 10.19 -3.38 5.14
C ILE A 363 11.71 -3.51 5.25
N LEU A 364 12.19 -4.56 5.92
CA LEU A 364 13.62 -4.80 6.09
C LEU A 364 14.30 -5.05 4.76
N LEU A 365 13.69 -5.79 3.82
CA LEU A 365 14.26 -6.07 2.51
C LEU A 365 14.44 -4.79 1.68
N ILE A 366 13.38 -3.98 1.52
CA ILE A 366 13.48 -2.71 0.77
C ILE A 366 14.49 -1.78 1.42
N SER A 367 14.44 -1.66 2.75
CA SER A 367 15.35 -0.79 3.48
C SER A 367 16.79 -1.25 3.35
N SER A 368 17.08 -2.55 3.53
CA SER A 368 18.42 -3.11 3.36
C SER A 368 18.94 -2.91 1.94
N LEU A 369 18.13 -3.19 0.93
CA LEU A 369 18.53 -2.98 -0.47
C LEU A 369 18.86 -1.51 -0.75
N THR A 370 18.03 -0.58 -0.25
CA THR A 370 18.26 0.85 -0.42
C THR A 370 19.56 1.30 0.27
N LEU A 371 19.75 0.89 1.51
CA LEU A 371 20.94 1.23 2.30
C LEU A 371 22.21 0.63 1.69
N LEU A 372 22.20 -0.66 1.37
CA LEU A 372 23.33 -1.38 0.77
C LEU A 372 23.65 -0.88 -0.64
N SER A 373 22.71 -0.24 -1.35
CA SER A 373 22.99 0.38 -2.64
C SER A 373 24.00 1.54 -2.52
N SER A 374 24.22 2.08 -1.33
CA SER A 374 25.28 3.05 -1.05
C SER A 374 26.65 2.40 -0.82
N VAL A 375 26.73 1.08 -0.67
CA VAL A 375 27.97 0.32 -0.40
C VAL A 375 28.42 -0.47 -1.64
N SER A 376 28.13 0.01 -2.82
CA SER A 376 28.50 -0.65 -4.09
C SER A 376 29.37 0.25 -4.96
N PRO A 377 30.58 0.64 -4.47
CA PRO A 377 31.50 1.46 -5.24
C PRO A 377 31.98 0.70 -6.48
N GLY A 378 32.27 1.43 -7.56
CA GLY A 378 32.76 0.83 -8.80
C GLY A 378 31.75 -0.02 -9.58
N VAL A 379 30.52 -0.23 -9.06
CA VAL A 379 29.47 -0.97 -9.76
C VAL A 379 28.69 -0.04 -10.67
N LYS A 380 28.62 -0.40 -11.96
CA LYS A 380 27.94 0.37 -13.01
C LYS A 380 27.20 -0.57 -13.96
N GLY A 381 26.23 -0.04 -14.66
CA GLY A 381 25.55 -0.74 -15.76
C GLY A 381 24.82 0.25 -16.65
N SER A 382 24.49 -0.12 -17.88
CA SER A 382 23.77 0.75 -18.81
C SER A 382 22.34 0.29 -19.03
N LEU A 383 21.43 1.26 -19.06
CA LEU A 383 20.06 1.09 -19.50
C LEU A 383 19.75 2.16 -20.55
N GLY A 384 19.51 1.73 -21.80
CA GLY A 384 19.49 2.64 -22.93
C GLY A 384 20.87 3.25 -23.18
N GLU A 385 20.93 4.56 -23.34
CA GLU A 385 22.16 5.32 -23.63
C GLU A 385 22.91 5.82 -22.38
N HIS A 386 22.40 5.53 -21.18
CA HIS A 386 22.93 6.09 -19.94
C HIS A 386 23.49 5.02 -19.00
N ASP A 387 24.58 5.39 -18.30
CA ASP A 387 25.19 4.57 -17.28
C ASP A 387 24.67 4.95 -15.89
N TYR A 388 24.34 3.94 -15.11
CA TYR A 388 23.80 4.08 -13.77
C TYR A 388 24.62 3.32 -12.73
N THR A 389 24.50 3.74 -11.47
CA THR A 389 24.95 3.00 -10.29
C THR A 389 23.76 2.28 -9.64
N PRO A 390 23.98 1.35 -8.72
CA PRO A 390 22.88 0.68 -8.00
C PRO A 390 22.02 1.59 -7.12
N ALA A 391 22.49 2.78 -6.79
CA ALA A 391 21.81 3.69 -5.84
C ALA A 391 20.40 4.07 -6.29
N PHE A 392 19.41 3.92 -5.41
CA PHE A 392 18.01 4.25 -5.67
C PHE A 392 17.30 4.88 -4.46
N TYR A 393 16.08 5.33 -4.66
CA TYR A 393 15.26 6.04 -3.68
C TYR A 393 14.09 5.18 -3.26
N SER A 394 13.80 5.12 -1.95
CA SER A 394 12.64 4.43 -1.39
C SER A 394 11.92 5.26 -0.36
N ILE A 395 10.60 5.18 -0.36
CA ILE A 395 9.75 5.73 0.71
C ILE A 395 8.87 4.61 1.27
N ILE A 396 8.90 4.46 2.59
CA ILE A 396 8.06 3.51 3.33
C ILE A 396 7.07 4.29 4.18
N THR A 397 5.77 4.12 3.92
CA THR A 397 4.72 4.79 4.69
C THR A 397 3.87 3.79 5.46
N GLY A 398 3.50 4.15 6.69
CA GLY A 398 2.64 3.33 7.54
C GLY A 398 2.16 4.09 8.77
N GLY A 399 1.13 3.59 9.41
CA GLY A 399 0.60 4.15 10.65
C GLY A 399 1.65 4.26 11.76
N SER A 400 1.35 4.99 12.82
CA SER A 400 2.19 4.97 14.02
C SER A 400 2.19 3.55 14.60
N GLY A 401 3.36 3.06 15.04
CA GLY A 401 3.49 1.70 15.58
C GLY A 401 3.53 0.57 14.54
N SER A 402 3.62 0.87 13.24
CA SER A 402 3.63 -0.14 12.16
C SER A 402 4.98 -0.84 11.93
N GLY A 403 5.93 -0.79 12.85
CA GLY A 403 7.23 -1.46 12.74
C GLY A 403 8.35 -0.66 12.07
N LYS A 404 8.10 0.57 11.60
CA LYS A 404 9.08 1.43 10.91
C LYS A 404 10.33 1.78 11.74
N GLY A 405 10.24 1.73 13.07
CA GLY A 405 11.35 2.09 13.98
C GLY A 405 12.62 1.25 13.77
N ARG A 406 12.49 0.04 13.21
CA ARG A 406 13.64 -0.85 12.92
C ARG A 406 14.52 -0.30 11.79
N ILE A 407 14.01 0.58 10.93
CA ILE A 407 14.79 1.23 9.86
C ILE A 407 15.94 2.06 10.46
N ALA A 408 15.71 2.71 11.60
CA ALA A 408 16.76 3.45 12.30
C ALA A 408 17.89 2.53 12.78
N ALA A 409 17.54 1.38 13.34
CA ALA A 409 18.53 0.39 13.79
C ALA A 409 19.31 -0.23 12.61
N LEU A 410 18.66 -0.43 11.47
CA LEU A 410 19.26 -1.02 10.27
C LEU A 410 20.45 -0.21 9.73
N GLN A 411 20.47 1.11 9.96
CA GLN A 411 21.59 1.97 9.54
C GLN A 411 22.93 1.58 10.19
N ARG A 412 22.90 0.93 11.37
CA ARG A 412 24.12 0.52 12.08
C ARG A 412 25.02 -0.40 11.23
N MET A 413 24.46 -1.18 10.33
CA MET A 413 25.27 -2.04 9.45
C MET A 413 26.15 -1.26 8.46
N LEU A 414 25.86 0.04 8.22
CA LEU A 414 26.65 0.89 7.31
C LEU A 414 27.81 1.61 8.01
N GLU A 415 27.79 1.72 9.33
CA GLU A 415 28.75 2.52 10.09
C GLU A 415 30.22 2.13 9.83
N PRO A 416 30.60 0.84 9.81
CA PRO A 416 31.99 0.44 9.51
C PRO A 416 32.45 0.89 8.10
N TRP A 417 31.59 0.77 7.08
CA TRP A 417 31.88 1.25 5.74
C TRP A 417 32.03 2.78 5.68
N GLN A 418 31.11 3.51 6.30
CA GLN A 418 31.12 4.96 6.33
C GLN A 418 32.36 5.47 7.08
N GLN A 419 32.71 4.84 8.19
CA GLN A 419 33.91 5.18 8.97
C GLN A 419 35.19 4.91 8.17
N TYR A 420 35.30 3.76 7.50
CA TYR A 420 36.42 3.44 6.62
C TYR A 420 36.65 4.49 5.55
N ILE A 421 35.59 4.95 4.85
CA ILE A 421 35.72 6.01 3.83
C ILE A 421 36.04 7.37 4.47
N TYR A 422 35.50 7.65 5.65
CA TYR A 422 35.83 8.87 6.39
C TYR A 422 37.31 8.92 6.76
N ASP A 423 37.84 7.86 7.38
CA ASP A 423 39.22 7.81 7.83
C ASP A 423 40.20 7.86 6.65
N ASN A 424 39.95 7.10 5.57
CA ASN A 424 40.76 7.18 4.35
C ASN A 424 40.78 8.59 3.75
N SER A 425 39.64 9.30 3.78
CA SER A 425 39.60 10.69 3.28
C SER A 425 40.29 11.67 4.21
N ARG A 426 40.26 11.43 5.53
CA ARG A 426 40.95 12.26 6.52
C ARG A 426 42.46 12.20 6.30
N HIS A 427 43.06 11.02 6.15
CA HIS A 427 44.48 10.87 5.81
C HIS A 427 44.83 11.59 4.49
N GLN A 428 43.98 11.50 3.48
CA GLN A 428 44.23 12.25 2.24
C GLN A 428 44.15 13.77 2.42
N VAL A 429 43.30 14.25 3.33
CA VAL A 429 43.21 15.70 3.66
C VAL A 429 44.46 16.15 4.42
N GLU A 430 44.91 15.36 5.41
CA GLU A 430 46.16 15.64 6.17
C GLU A 430 47.37 15.72 5.21
N GLU A 431 47.53 14.74 4.30
CA GLU A 431 48.57 14.76 3.28
C GLU A 431 48.47 15.98 2.34
N TYR A 432 47.26 16.34 1.94
CA TYR A 432 47.00 17.54 1.12
C TYR A 432 47.40 18.81 1.86
N GLU A 433 47.12 18.96 3.15
CA GLU A 433 47.47 20.10 3.95
C GLU A 433 49.00 20.25 4.09
N GLU A 434 49.70 19.16 4.32
CA GLU A 434 51.20 19.14 4.34
C GLU A 434 51.79 19.58 3.00
N LEU A 435 51.26 19.01 1.87
CA LEU A 435 51.71 19.39 0.54
C LEU A 435 51.37 20.84 0.18
N GLN A 436 50.22 21.32 0.62
CA GLN A 436 49.80 22.70 0.42
C GLN A 436 50.69 23.70 1.21
N GLU A 437 51.02 23.35 2.46
CA GLU A 437 51.95 24.13 3.28
C GLU A 437 53.33 24.18 2.62
N ALA A 438 53.87 23.06 2.19
CA ALA A 438 55.17 23.01 1.47
C ALA A 438 55.12 23.87 0.21
N TYR A 439 54.03 23.87 -0.56
CA TYR A 439 53.85 24.66 -1.75
C TYR A 439 53.76 26.17 -1.46
N ASP A 440 53.07 26.54 -0.38
CA ASP A 440 52.93 27.95 0.01
C ASP A 440 54.23 28.48 0.61
N ASN A 441 54.93 27.68 1.38
CA ASN A 441 56.28 28.01 1.87
C ASN A 441 57.25 28.24 0.70
N TYR A 442 57.24 27.40 -0.35
CA TYR A 442 58.04 27.60 -1.54
C TYR A 442 57.68 28.91 -2.24
N LYS A 443 56.39 29.25 -2.35
CA LYS A 443 55.95 30.55 -2.91
C LYS A 443 56.41 31.75 -2.12
N MET A 444 56.36 31.69 -0.80
CA MET A 444 56.86 32.74 0.06
C MET A 444 58.37 32.93 -0.10
N HIS A 445 59.15 31.83 -0.09
CA HIS A 445 60.58 31.89 -0.36
C HIS A 445 60.92 32.40 -1.75
N LYS A 446 60.12 32.03 -2.75
CA LYS A 446 60.31 32.56 -4.12
C LYS A 446 60.07 34.08 -4.21
N ARG A 447 59.07 34.60 -3.47
CA ARG A 447 58.82 36.05 -3.40
C ARG A 447 59.90 36.81 -2.63
N GLN A 448 60.44 36.27 -1.54
CA GLN A 448 61.54 36.85 -0.77
C GLN A 448 62.87 36.80 -1.50
N LYS A 449 63.12 35.74 -2.29
CA LYS A 449 64.38 35.54 -3.02
C LYS A 449 64.45 36.23 -4.39
N GLN A 450 63.37 36.91 -4.85
CA GLN A 450 63.47 37.82 -5.99
C GLN A 450 64.47 38.95 -5.74
N THR A 451 64.92 39.14 -4.49
CA THR A 451 65.93 40.08 -4.06
C THR A 451 67.32 39.46 -3.78
N SER A 452 67.46 38.12 -3.84
CA SER A 452 68.74 37.42 -3.59
C SER A 452 69.02 36.31 -4.64
N LYS A 453 70.32 36.25 -5.14
CA LYS A 453 70.76 35.35 -6.24
C LYS A 453 70.93 33.86 -5.82
N GLN A 454 70.27 33.31 -4.82
CA GLN A 454 70.48 31.91 -4.47
C GLN A 454 69.51 31.01 -5.25
N PRO A 455 69.94 29.84 -5.76
CA PRO A 455 69.07 28.89 -6.49
C PRO A 455 68.00 28.30 -5.60
N LEU A 456 66.77 28.33 -6.06
CA LEU A 456 65.65 27.62 -5.46
C LEU A 456 65.63 26.18 -6.00
N GLY A 457 65.33 25.21 -5.13
CA GLY A 457 65.09 23.83 -5.54
C GLY A 457 63.93 23.74 -6.52
N PRO A 458 63.65 22.54 -7.10
CA PRO A 458 62.57 22.33 -8.05
C PRO A 458 61.22 22.73 -7.40
N ALA A 459 60.38 23.38 -8.19
CA ALA A 459 59.06 23.83 -7.71
C ALA A 459 58.17 22.67 -7.41
N PRO A 460 57.61 22.55 -6.17
CA PRO A 460 56.61 21.54 -5.90
C PRO A 460 55.37 21.77 -6.78
N SER A 461 54.69 20.70 -7.24
CA SER A 461 53.44 20.81 -7.96
C SER A 461 52.34 21.29 -7.02
N LYS A 462 51.46 22.14 -7.52
CA LYS A 462 50.27 22.56 -6.74
C LYS A 462 49.42 21.35 -6.41
N PRO A 463 49.17 21.03 -5.11
CA PRO A 463 48.38 19.85 -4.78
C PRO A 463 46.91 20.04 -5.21
N LYS A 464 46.25 18.94 -5.55
CA LYS A 464 44.79 18.90 -5.84
C LYS A 464 44.06 18.99 -4.54
N VAL A 465 43.05 19.85 -4.49
CA VAL A 465 42.17 19.97 -3.32
C VAL A 465 41.48 18.65 -3.01
N VAL A 466 41.67 18.15 -1.83
CA VAL A 466 40.98 16.99 -1.27
C VAL A 466 40.01 17.48 -0.21
N LYS A 467 38.80 16.92 -0.18
CA LYS A 467 37.76 17.25 0.80
C LYS A 467 37.44 16.03 1.66
N GLN A 468 37.19 16.29 2.93
CA GLN A 468 36.71 15.25 3.86
C GLN A 468 35.41 14.65 3.34
N ARG A 469 35.31 13.31 3.26
CA ARG A 469 34.12 12.56 2.87
C ARG A 469 33.27 12.25 4.10
N ASN A 470 31.96 12.40 3.95
CA ASN A 470 30.98 11.94 4.92
C ASN A 470 29.78 11.39 4.16
N LEU A 471 29.70 10.05 4.06
CA LEU A 471 28.67 9.38 3.25
C LEU A 471 27.29 9.41 3.93
N ALA A 472 27.21 9.46 5.26
CA ALA A 472 25.97 9.56 6.00
C ALA A 472 25.44 11.00 5.95
N LEU A 473 24.30 11.19 5.32
CA LEU A 473 23.63 12.49 5.21
C LEU A 473 22.38 12.52 6.10
N THR A 474 22.26 13.59 6.88
CA THR A 474 21.07 13.81 7.71
C THR A 474 20.02 14.62 6.97
N GLY A 475 18.76 14.45 7.33
CA GLY A 475 17.63 15.13 6.73
C GLY A 475 17.59 16.66 6.93
N ASN A 476 18.47 17.29 7.73
CA ASN A 476 18.48 18.74 8.01
C ASN A 476 19.58 19.53 7.28
N VAL A 477 20.11 18.97 6.18
CA VAL A 477 21.18 19.60 5.37
C VAL A 477 20.59 20.66 4.45
N THR A 478 21.18 21.87 4.36
CA THR A 478 20.76 22.86 3.35
C THR A 478 21.08 22.39 1.93
N GLN A 479 20.36 22.89 0.91
CA GLN A 479 20.57 22.51 -0.49
C GLN A 479 22.03 22.74 -0.94
N ALA A 480 22.63 23.88 -0.59
CA ALA A 480 24.03 24.18 -0.93
C ALA A 480 25.00 23.18 -0.27
N ARG A 481 24.77 22.86 1.00
CA ARG A 481 25.58 21.89 1.73
C ARG A 481 25.40 20.47 1.19
N LEU A 482 24.20 20.09 0.77
CA LEU A 482 23.97 18.81 0.10
C LEU A 482 24.82 18.68 -1.16
N VAL A 483 24.82 19.70 -2.03
CA VAL A 483 25.64 19.68 -3.27
C VAL A 483 27.14 19.63 -2.94
N GLU A 484 27.60 20.35 -1.92
CA GLU A 484 28.98 20.32 -1.47
C GLU A 484 29.39 18.92 -0.95
N LEU A 485 28.51 18.27 -0.16
CA LEU A 485 28.77 16.91 0.32
C LEU A 485 28.76 15.87 -0.81
N LEU A 486 27.85 16.00 -1.76
CA LEU A 486 27.84 15.13 -2.94
C LEU A 486 29.12 15.28 -3.78
N GLU A 487 29.69 16.47 -3.85
CA GLU A 487 30.99 16.70 -4.51
C GLU A 487 32.14 16.07 -3.73
N ALA A 488 32.20 16.30 -2.41
CA ALA A 488 33.24 15.75 -1.55
C ALA A 488 33.24 14.23 -1.55
N ASN A 489 32.04 13.62 -1.53
CA ASN A 489 31.86 12.18 -1.47
C ASN A 489 32.18 11.43 -2.77
N TYR A 490 32.16 12.13 -3.92
CA TYR A 490 32.47 11.47 -5.20
C TYR A 490 33.84 10.76 -5.17
N PRO A 491 33.99 9.53 -5.68
CA PRO A 491 33.05 8.74 -6.49
C PRO A 491 32.06 7.86 -5.68
N TYR A 492 32.10 7.88 -4.37
CA TYR A 492 31.26 7.06 -3.50
C TYR A 492 29.82 7.57 -3.47
N THR A 493 28.90 6.69 -3.09
CA THR A 493 27.47 6.99 -2.97
C THR A 493 27.18 7.56 -1.60
N SER A 494 26.61 8.75 -1.54
CA SER A 494 26.04 9.31 -0.32
C SER A 494 24.76 8.57 0.05
N CYS A 495 24.47 8.42 1.33
CA CYS A 495 23.26 7.80 1.85
C CYS A 495 22.51 8.78 2.75
N MET A 496 21.30 9.15 2.34
CA MET A 496 20.41 9.99 3.15
C MET A 496 19.28 9.13 3.72
N VAL A 497 19.13 9.12 5.03
CA VAL A 497 18.09 8.37 5.73
C VAL A 497 17.34 9.28 6.70
N ASP A 498 16.01 9.27 6.61
CA ASP A 498 15.15 9.93 7.59
C ASP A 498 13.95 9.03 7.91
N THR A 499 13.83 8.67 9.18
CA THR A 499 12.82 7.72 9.66
C THR A 499 11.47 8.37 10.00
N GLU A 500 11.40 9.70 10.05
CA GLU A 500 10.19 10.44 10.41
C GLU A 500 9.71 11.41 9.31
N MET A 501 10.44 11.54 8.20
CA MET A 501 10.16 12.48 7.10
C MET A 501 9.98 13.96 7.52
N GLU A 502 9.79 14.26 8.79
CA GLU A 502 9.44 15.61 9.27
C GLU A 502 10.62 16.55 9.14
N THR A 503 11.83 16.03 9.36
CA THR A 503 13.08 16.79 9.20
C THR A 503 13.28 17.18 7.73
N VAL A 504 13.09 16.22 6.82
CA VAL A 504 13.15 16.47 5.37
C VAL A 504 12.06 17.44 4.93
N LEU A 505 10.84 17.31 5.46
CA LEU A 505 9.73 18.23 5.18
C LEU A 505 10.05 19.67 5.57
N SER A 506 10.72 19.89 6.71
CA SER A 506 11.10 21.23 7.15
C SER A 506 12.06 21.92 6.17
N MET A 507 12.98 21.16 5.58
CA MET A 507 13.90 21.63 4.55
C MET A 507 13.21 21.94 3.22
N PHE A 508 12.35 21.00 2.77
CA PHE A 508 11.60 21.20 1.53
C PHE A 508 10.70 22.44 1.59
N SER A 509 10.18 22.78 2.77
CA SER A 509 9.32 23.95 2.93
C SER A 509 10.06 25.30 2.77
N GLN A 510 11.36 25.32 3.01
CA GLN A 510 12.18 26.54 2.89
C GLN A 510 12.66 26.80 1.46
N ASP A 511 13.02 25.74 0.71
CA ASP A 511 13.63 25.83 -0.63
C ASP A 511 13.12 24.71 -1.58
N PHE A 512 11.82 24.41 -1.54
CA PHE A 512 11.18 23.26 -2.19
C PHE A 512 11.62 22.99 -3.64
N GLY A 513 11.60 24.03 -4.48
CA GLY A 513 11.96 23.88 -5.90
C GLY A 513 13.41 23.48 -6.13
N LYS A 514 14.33 23.96 -5.30
CA LYS A 514 15.77 23.72 -5.43
C LYS A 514 16.19 22.34 -4.94
N TYR A 515 15.55 21.85 -3.86
CA TYR A 515 15.81 20.51 -3.35
C TYR A 515 15.36 19.44 -4.30
N ASN A 516 14.14 19.54 -4.83
CA ASN A 516 13.63 18.61 -5.84
C ASN A 516 14.54 18.54 -7.06
N ASP A 517 15.09 19.65 -7.54
CA ASP A 517 16.01 19.67 -8.67
C ASP A 517 17.29 18.86 -8.36
N VAL A 518 17.88 19.05 -7.17
CA VAL A 518 19.07 18.29 -6.76
C VAL A 518 18.78 16.79 -6.68
N LEU A 519 17.68 16.38 -6.05
CA LEU A 519 17.32 14.96 -5.93
C LEU A 519 17.00 14.35 -7.29
N ASN A 520 16.22 15.04 -8.13
CA ASN A 520 15.87 14.58 -9.46
C ASN A 520 17.09 14.38 -10.37
N LYS A 521 18.05 15.33 -10.35
CA LYS A 521 19.29 15.24 -11.10
C LYS A 521 20.22 14.17 -10.53
N SER A 522 20.36 14.08 -9.21
CA SER A 522 21.17 13.06 -8.56
C SER A 522 20.69 11.65 -8.89
N TYR A 523 19.37 11.44 -9.01
CA TYR A 523 18.82 10.15 -9.43
C TYR A 523 19.31 9.71 -10.82
N HIS A 524 19.50 10.62 -11.74
CA HIS A 524 19.99 10.34 -13.11
C HIS A 524 21.49 10.57 -13.27
N HIS A 525 22.23 10.90 -12.20
CA HIS A 525 23.65 11.29 -12.24
C HIS A 525 23.92 12.51 -13.15
N GLU A 526 22.92 13.38 -13.31
CA GLU A 526 23.04 14.63 -14.05
C GLU A 526 23.80 15.68 -13.25
N PRO A 527 24.58 16.58 -13.89
CA PRO A 527 25.35 17.60 -13.18
C PRO A 527 24.49 18.49 -12.31
N VAL A 528 24.94 18.72 -11.07
CA VAL A 528 24.31 19.63 -10.11
C VAL A 528 25.31 20.68 -9.65
N GLY A 529 24.92 21.94 -9.69
CA GLY A 529 25.77 23.04 -9.24
C GLY A 529 25.10 23.87 -8.13
N SER A 530 25.93 24.49 -7.30
CA SER A 530 25.51 25.51 -6.34
C SER A 530 26.50 26.65 -6.36
N SER A 531 26.01 27.87 -6.22
CA SER A 531 26.83 29.08 -6.14
C SER A 531 26.36 29.94 -4.99
N THR A 532 27.20 30.12 -3.99
CA THR A 532 26.93 30.94 -2.82
C THR A 532 28.03 32.00 -2.64
N LYS A 533 27.68 33.15 -2.03
CA LYS A 533 28.65 34.20 -1.75
C LYS A 533 29.75 33.77 -0.78
N SER A 534 29.46 32.89 0.13
CA SER A 534 30.37 32.42 1.19
C SER A 534 31.26 31.24 0.76
N SER A 535 30.75 30.33 -0.06
CA SER A 535 31.43 29.06 -0.39
C SER A 535 31.90 28.99 -1.84
N GLY A 536 31.66 30.05 -2.65
CA GLY A 536 31.98 30.05 -4.07
C GLY A 536 31.04 29.21 -4.93
N SER A 537 31.49 28.86 -6.15
CA SER A 537 30.71 27.98 -7.08
C SER A 537 31.33 26.61 -7.13
N PHE A 538 30.51 25.58 -6.98
CA PHE A 538 30.94 24.20 -7.15
C PHE A 538 29.92 23.44 -8.00
N MET A 539 30.40 22.41 -8.67
CA MET A 539 29.61 21.58 -9.58
C MET A 539 30.01 20.11 -9.42
N VAL A 540 29.04 19.30 -9.08
CA VAL A 540 29.16 17.84 -9.08
C VAL A 540 28.78 17.32 -10.45
N LYS A 541 29.71 16.72 -11.16
CA LYS A 541 29.48 16.21 -12.51
C LYS A 541 28.60 14.97 -12.54
N ARG A 542 28.73 14.10 -11.55
CA ARG A 542 27.96 12.85 -11.41
C ARG A 542 27.61 12.61 -9.95
N PRO A 543 26.62 13.30 -9.41
CA PRO A 543 26.16 13.07 -8.04
C PRO A 543 25.64 11.65 -7.89
N ASN A 544 25.90 11.01 -6.75
CA ASN A 544 25.45 9.66 -6.45
C ASN A 544 24.83 9.63 -5.06
N LEU A 545 23.55 9.29 -4.98
CA LEU A 545 22.76 9.36 -3.75
C LEU A 545 21.80 8.17 -3.64
N ALA A 546 21.81 7.52 -2.50
CA ALA A 546 20.76 6.61 -2.05
C ALA A 546 19.87 7.35 -1.03
N LEU A 547 18.56 7.20 -1.15
CA LEU A 547 17.58 7.91 -0.31
C LEU A 547 16.57 6.92 0.29
N LEU A 548 16.49 6.87 1.62
CA LEU A 548 15.50 6.08 2.35
C LEU A 548 14.73 6.98 3.31
N LEU A 549 13.45 7.15 3.04
CA LEU A 549 12.56 7.93 3.90
C LEU A 549 11.47 7.04 4.49
N SER A 550 11.08 7.29 5.72
CA SER A 550 9.88 6.68 6.28
C SER A 550 9.03 7.69 7.05
N GLY A 551 7.71 7.44 7.08
CA GLY A 551 6.80 8.35 7.75
C GLY A 551 5.35 7.85 7.74
N THR A 552 4.44 8.71 8.18
CA THR A 552 3.01 8.41 8.08
C THR A 552 2.46 8.76 6.69
N PRO A 553 1.40 8.10 6.20
CA PRO A 553 0.78 8.44 4.92
C PRO A 553 0.35 9.91 4.82
N ALA A 554 -0.02 10.54 5.94
CA ALA A 554 -0.41 11.96 5.99
C ALA A 554 0.74 12.94 5.72
N MET A 555 1.99 12.50 5.86
CA MET A 555 3.17 13.35 5.57
C MET A 555 3.51 13.37 4.08
N LEU A 556 3.17 12.33 3.36
CA LEU A 556 3.57 12.16 1.97
C LEU A 556 3.05 13.26 1.02
N PRO A 557 1.77 13.73 1.11
CA PRO A 557 1.30 14.85 0.30
C PRO A 557 2.02 16.17 0.58
N ARG A 558 2.63 16.32 1.77
CA ARG A 558 3.43 17.50 2.12
C ARG A 558 4.82 17.45 1.48
N LEU A 559 5.38 16.25 1.30
CA LEU A 559 6.66 16.02 0.63
C LEU A 559 6.50 16.01 -0.89
N ILE A 560 5.48 15.35 -1.38
CA ILE A 560 5.19 15.15 -2.81
C ILE A 560 3.74 15.56 -3.04
N PRO A 561 3.48 16.83 -3.40
CA PRO A 561 2.12 17.37 -3.50
C PRO A 561 1.29 16.79 -4.64
N SER A 562 1.91 16.26 -5.69
CA SER A 562 1.22 15.68 -6.85
C SER A 562 2.07 14.62 -7.52
N THR A 563 1.44 13.74 -8.29
CA THR A 563 2.08 12.72 -9.13
C THR A 563 2.91 13.30 -10.26
N GLU A 564 2.61 14.52 -10.70
CA GLU A 564 3.40 15.29 -11.68
C GLU A 564 4.75 15.74 -11.12
N ASN A 565 4.92 15.73 -9.79
CA ASN A 565 6.20 16.02 -9.19
C ASN A 565 7.24 14.96 -9.64
N GLY A 566 8.28 15.42 -10.30
CA GLY A 566 9.33 14.55 -10.84
C GLY A 566 9.96 13.61 -9.82
N LEU A 567 9.93 13.93 -8.53
CA LEU A 567 10.43 13.08 -7.46
C LEU A 567 9.55 11.84 -7.27
N PHE A 568 8.20 11.96 -7.39
CA PHE A 568 7.27 10.85 -7.25
C PHE A 568 7.66 9.65 -8.13
N SER A 569 7.91 9.92 -9.39
CA SER A 569 8.22 8.90 -10.39
C SER A 569 9.59 8.21 -10.22
N ARG A 570 10.44 8.71 -9.32
CA ARG A 570 11.79 8.21 -9.07
C ARG A 570 11.92 7.38 -7.79
N ILE A 571 10.85 7.29 -7.02
CA ILE A 571 10.85 6.66 -5.70
C ILE A 571 10.11 5.32 -5.76
N LEU A 572 10.75 4.28 -5.22
CA LEU A 572 10.08 3.03 -4.91
C LEU A 572 9.17 3.24 -3.70
N MET A 573 7.87 3.16 -3.92
CA MET A 573 6.85 3.35 -2.89
C MET A 573 6.49 2.03 -2.24
N TYR A 574 6.53 1.98 -0.90
CA TYR A 574 5.96 0.86 -0.14
C TYR A 574 5.07 1.40 0.96
N ARG A 575 3.79 1.17 0.86
CA ARG A 575 2.80 1.51 1.89
C ARG A 575 2.48 0.26 2.69
N ILE A 576 2.75 0.29 3.99
CA ILE A 576 2.53 -0.83 4.89
C ILE A 576 1.05 -1.19 4.90
N PRO A 577 0.67 -2.45 4.56
CA PRO A 577 -0.71 -2.90 4.58
C PRO A 577 -1.23 -2.97 6.02
N GLY A 578 -2.43 -2.47 6.26
CA GLY A 578 -3.14 -2.59 7.53
C GLY A 578 -2.56 -1.81 8.71
N SER A 579 -3.12 -2.05 9.89
CA SER A 579 -2.60 -1.59 11.18
C SER A 579 -1.56 -2.59 11.69
N GLY A 580 -0.50 -2.08 12.34
CA GLY A 580 0.55 -2.94 12.91
C GLY A 580 -0.02 -4.03 13.83
N THR A 581 0.59 -5.20 13.79
CA THR A 581 0.22 -6.31 14.66
C THR A 581 0.71 -6.02 16.09
N TYR A 582 -0.15 -6.17 17.08
CA TYR A 582 0.25 -6.06 18.48
C TYR A 582 1.28 -7.14 18.82
N ARG A 583 2.44 -6.72 19.32
CA ARG A 583 3.47 -7.63 19.82
C ARG A 583 3.43 -7.61 21.34
N PRO A 584 3.12 -8.76 22.01
CA PRO A 584 3.20 -8.84 23.46
C PRO A 584 4.66 -8.69 23.91
N LEU A 585 4.88 -7.98 24.99
CA LEU A 585 6.17 -7.96 25.69
C LEU A 585 6.32 -9.32 26.41
N THR A 586 7.10 -10.20 25.86
CA THR A 586 7.45 -11.47 26.54
C THR A 586 8.72 -11.26 27.35
N SER A 587 8.73 -11.78 28.58
CA SER A 587 9.86 -11.71 29.51
C SER A 587 11.06 -12.59 29.09
N ALA A 588 11.01 -13.23 27.94
CA ALA A 588 11.98 -14.18 27.43
C ALA A 588 12.67 -13.71 26.14
N ASP A 589 12.64 -12.42 25.81
CA ASP A 589 13.42 -11.90 24.70
C ASP A 589 14.90 -11.74 25.11
N ASP A 590 15.64 -12.87 25.21
CA ASP A 590 17.11 -12.91 25.21
C ASP A 590 17.70 -12.56 23.83
N SER A 591 16.86 -12.07 22.90
CA SER A 591 17.31 -11.62 21.60
C SER A 591 18.10 -10.31 21.73
N PRO A 592 19.24 -10.16 21.04
CA PRO A 592 20.02 -8.92 21.07
C PRO A 592 19.16 -7.75 20.61
N ALA A 593 19.42 -6.55 21.14
CA ALA A 593 18.75 -5.35 20.68
C ALA A 593 18.88 -5.22 19.16
N ALA A 594 17.85 -4.70 18.49
CA ALA A 594 17.85 -4.59 17.02
C ALA A 594 19.08 -3.83 16.50
N SER A 595 19.57 -2.82 17.24
CA SER A 595 20.81 -2.09 16.93
C SER A 595 22.04 -3.01 16.90
N GLU A 596 22.23 -3.84 17.94
CA GLU A 596 23.35 -4.77 18.05
C GLU A 596 23.26 -5.86 16.96
N TYR A 597 22.07 -6.36 16.69
CA TYR A 597 21.86 -7.32 15.62
C TYR A 597 22.33 -6.79 14.26
N PHE A 598 21.91 -5.59 13.90
CA PHE A 598 22.30 -5.01 12.60
C PHE A 598 23.75 -4.56 12.57
N GLU A 599 24.30 -4.06 13.69
CA GLU A 599 25.72 -3.72 13.83
C GLU A 599 26.62 -4.94 13.59
N SER A 600 26.21 -6.13 14.04
CA SER A 600 26.97 -7.38 13.83
C SER A 600 27.22 -7.72 12.36
N TRP A 601 26.41 -7.22 11.43
CA TRP A 601 26.59 -7.37 9.98
C TRP A 601 27.54 -6.34 9.37
N GLY A 602 27.92 -5.30 10.13
CA GLY A 602 28.71 -4.17 9.63
C GLY A 602 30.05 -4.55 9.06
N GLN A 603 30.78 -5.52 9.67
CA GLN A 603 32.08 -5.97 9.15
C GLN A 603 31.90 -6.66 7.79
N ARG A 604 30.88 -7.51 7.60
CA ARG A 604 30.60 -8.17 6.31
C ARG A 604 30.23 -7.16 5.22
N VAL A 605 29.48 -6.11 5.59
CA VAL A 605 29.14 -5.00 4.69
C VAL A 605 30.41 -4.23 4.29
N LEU A 606 31.31 -3.94 5.24
CA LEU A 606 32.60 -3.32 4.97
C LEU A 606 33.44 -4.17 4.01
N ASP A 607 33.58 -5.47 4.25
CA ASP A 607 34.38 -6.37 3.43
C ASP A 607 33.88 -6.41 1.98
N ILE A 608 32.56 -6.46 1.78
CA ILE A 608 31.91 -6.36 0.46
C ILE A 608 32.22 -5.00 -0.20
N GLY A 609 32.08 -3.89 0.53
CA GLY A 609 32.36 -2.56 0.05
C GLY A 609 33.81 -2.38 -0.42
N VAL A 610 34.77 -2.82 0.41
CA VAL A 610 36.21 -2.79 0.09
C VAL A 610 36.53 -3.67 -1.11
N PHE A 611 35.96 -4.86 -1.20
CA PHE A 611 36.14 -5.74 -2.35
C PHE A 611 35.63 -5.09 -3.64
N LEU A 612 34.41 -4.53 -3.63
CA LEU A 612 33.82 -3.90 -4.80
C LEU A 612 34.56 -2.62 -5.22
N ASP A 613 35.12 -1.86 -4.28
CA ASP A 613 35.95 -0.68 -4.57
C ASP A 613 37.22 -1.04 -5.37
N ASN A 614 37.83 -2.21 -5.06
CA ASN A 614 38.99 -2.73 -5.73
C ASN A 614 38.67 -3.62 -6.97
N SER A 615 37.37 -3.92 -7.21
CA SER A 615 36.94 -4.81 -8.30
C SER A 615 35.83 -4.16 -9.15
N PRO A 616 36.15 -3.20 -10.04
CA PRO A 616 35.17 -2.53 -10.88
C PRO A 616 34.25 -3.50 -11.61
N THR A 617 32.96 -3.25 -11.55
CA THR A 617 31.92 -4.19 -12.00
C THR A 617 31.00 -3.53 -13.00
N TRP A 618 30.78 -4.20 -14.13
CA TRP A 618 29.81 -3.82 -15.13
C TRP A 618 28.64 -4.83 -15.15
N VAL A 619 27.45 -4.37 -14.80
CA VAL A 619 26.26 -5.22 -14.74
C VAL A 619 25.36 -4.97 -15.93
N LYS A 620 24.76 -6.02 -16.48
CA LYS A 620 23.83 -5.96 -17.61
C LYS A 620 22.67 -6.95 -17.46
N PHE A 621 21.56 -6.64 -18.11
CA PHE A 621 20.50 -7.63 -18.37
C PHE A 621 20.89 -8.60 -19.48
N SER A 622 20.36 -9.81 -19.48
CA SER A 622 20.30 -10.67 -20.65
C SER A 622 19.26 -10.13 -21.66
N ASP A 623 19.32 -10.62 -22.91
CA ASP A 623 18.34 -10.22 -23.94
C ASP A 623 16.92 -10.70 -23.61
N ALA A 624 16.80 -11.87 -22.99
CA ALA A 624 15.51 -12.40 -22.53
C ALA A 624 14.91 -11.51 -21.42
N GLN A 625 15.72 -11.12 -20.44
CA GLN A 625 15.30 -10.24 -19.36
C GLN A 625 14.86 -8.86 -19.88
N ARG A 626 15.60 -8.27 -20.83
CA ARG A 626 15.20 -7.01 -21.47
C ARG A 626 13.85 -7.12 -22.18
N LYS A 627 13.65 -8.15 -22.99
CA LYS A 627 12.38 -8.37 -23.70
C LYS A 627 11.21 -8.57 -22.74
N ARG A 628 11.42 -9.28 -21.63
CA ARG A 628 10.39 -9.47 -20.60
C ARG A 628 10.03 -8.15 -19.92
N LEU A 629 11.05 -7.36 -19.54
CA LEU A 629 10.88 -6.04 -18.95
C LEU A 629 10.11 -5.10 -19.89
N ASP A 630 10.52 -5.02 -21.15
CA ASP A 630 9.89 -4.15 -22.15
C ASP A 630 8.43 -4.54 -22.40
N ARG A 631 8.12 -5.83 -22.57
CA ARG A 631 6.74 -6.32 -22.76
C ARG A 631 5.82 -5.93 -21.62
N PHE A 632 6.28 -6.08 -20.36
CA PHE A 632 5.51 -5.71 -19.20
C PHE A 632 5.25 -4.20 -19.15
N PHE A 633 6.30 -3.38 -19.30
CA PHE A 633 6.16 -1.93 -19.17
C PHE A 633 5.49 -1.28 -20.38
N GLU A 634 5.57 -1.87 -21.56
CA GLU A 634 4.80 -1.45 -22.72
C GLU A 634 3.29 -1.64 -22.46
N ARG A 635 2.88 -2.80 -21.93
CA ARG A 635 1.50 -3.07 -21.54
C ARG A 635 1.04 -2.06 -20.47
N GLU A 636 1.80 -1.87 -19.40
CA GLU A 636 1.45 -0.96 -18.32
C GLU A 636 1.39 0.50 -18.80
N TYR A 637 2.25 0.90 -19.71
CA TYR A 637 2.21 2.23 -20.32
C TYR A 637 0.89 2.48 -21.08
N TYR A 638 0.46 1.52 -21.87
CA TYR A 638 -0.82 1.62 -22.58
C TYR A 638 -2.03 1.54 -21.64
N ASN A 639 -1.95 0.72 -20.58
CA ASN A 639 -3.00 0.64 -19.56
C ASN A 639 -3.23 2.00 -18.90
N VAL A 640 -2.15 2.64 -18.44
CA VAL A 640 -2.22 3.97 -17.79
C VAL A 640 -2.88 5.01 -18.70
N ARG A 641 -2.54 5.04 -19.99
CA ARG A 641 -3.14 5.95 -20.97
C ARG A 641 -4.62 5.65 -21.24
N SER A 642 -4.97 4.37 -21.32
CA SER A 642 -6.34 3.96 -21.64
C SER A 642 -7.33 4.23 -20.50
N PHE A 643 -6.86 4.22 -19.25
CA PHE A 643 -7.69 4.44 -18.05
C PHE A 643 -7.63 5.86 -17.48
N GLY A 644 -7.02 6.81 -18.20
CA GLY A 644 -7.01 8.23 -17.80
C GLY A 644 -6.08 8.57 -16.64
N ASN A 645 -5.07 7.72 -16.36
CA ASN A 645 -4.05 7.95 -15.34
C ASN A 645 -2.74 8.48 -15.97
N GLU A 646 -2.81 9.41 -16.90
CA GLU A 646 -1.68 9.90 -17.69
C GLU A 646 -0.54 10.46 -16.83
N ASP A 647 -0.84 11.00 -15.65
CA ASP A 647 0.13 11.47 -14.67
C ASP A 647 1.04 10.35 -14.11
N MET A 648 0.65 9.07 -14.26
CA MET A 648 1.46 7.91 -13.89
C MET A 648 2.40 7.41 -15.00
N GLU A 649 2.30 7.90 -16.23
CA GLU A 649 3.16 7.48 -17.35
C GLU A 649 4.65 7.57 -17.00
N SER A 650 5.05 8.72 -16.44
CA SER A 650 6.45 8.95 -16.08
C SER A 650 6.93 7.98 -14.98
N THR A 651 6.05 7.55 -14.09
CA THR A 651 6.33 6.58 -13.02
C THR A 651 6.54 5.19 -13.63
N VAL A 652 5.62 4.74 -14.47
CA VAL A 652 5.73 3.45 -15.17
C VAL A 652 7.07 3.37 -15.92
N LEU A 653 7.41 4.39 -16.72
CA LEU A 653 8.64 4.39 -17.49
C LEU A 653 9.92 4.38 -16.63
N ARG A 654 9.92 5.02 -15.47
CA ARG A 654 11.09 5.10 -14.58
C ARG A 654 11.27 3.88 -13.68
N TYR A 655 10.22 3.11 -13.42
CA TYR A 655 10.33 1.89 -12.64
C TYR A 655 11.19 0.82 -13.34
N ARG A 656 11.34 0.86 -14.66
CA ARG A 656 12.33 0.03 -15.38
C ARG A 656 13.74 0.25 -14.85
N LEU A 657 14.13 1.51 -14.62
CA LEU A 657 15.43 1.85 -14.06
C LEU A 657 15.54 1.41 -12.59
N ALA A 658 14.50 1.53 -11.81
CA ALA A 658 14.49 1.05 -10.43
C ALA A 658 14.69 -0.48 -10.35
N ILE A 659 14.02 -1.24 -11.20
CA ILE A 659 14.20 -2.70 -11.32
C ILE A 659 15.66 -3.03 -11.72
N PHE A 660 16.21 -2.32 -12.67
CA PHE A 660 17.62 -2.51 -13.08
C PHE A 660 18.56 -2.27 -11.90
N ARG A 661 18.38 -1.20 -11.14
CA ARG A 661 19.19 -0.87 -9.96
C ARG A 661 19.07 -1.90 -8.85
N ILE A 662 17.89 -2.44 -8.59
CA ILE A 662 17.70 -3.55 -7.64
C ILE A 662 18.48 -4.78 -8.14
N GLY A 663 18.34 -5.14 -9.41
CA GLY A 663 19.09 -6.25 -10.02
C GLY A 663 20.61 -6.04 -9.96
N MET A 664 21.08 -4.82 -10.23
CA MET A 664 22.49 -4.46 -10.06
C MET A 664 22.96 -4.65 -8.62
N GLN A 665 22.12 -4.24 -7.63
CA GLN A 665 22.47 -4.35 -6.22
C GLN A 665 22.54 -5.81 -5.77
N LEU A 666 21.57 -6.64 -6.15
CA LEU A 666 21.59 -8.07 -5.85
C LEU A 666 22.84 -8.75 -6.44
N THR A 667 23.14 -8.46 -7.69
CA THR A 667 24.35 -8.96 -8.38
C THR A 667 25.64 -8.47 -7.69
N ALA A 668 25.70 -7.21 -7.27
CA ALA A 668 26.85 -6.65 -6.56
C ALA A 668 27.10 -7.35 -5.21
N LEU A 669 26.04 -7.63 -4.45
CA LEU A 669 26.14 -8.39 -3.20
C LEU A 669 26.66 -9.80 -3.44
N ARG A 670 26.12 -10.54 -4.43
CA ARG A 670 26.63 -11.89 -4.78
C ARG A 670 28.09 -11.87 -5.20
N LYS A 671 28.48 -10.88 -6.02
CA LYS A 671 29.89 -10.72 -6.41
C LYS A 671 30.78 -10.44 -5.21
N GLY A 672 30.39 -9.52 -4.34
CA GLY A 672 31.16 -9.17 -3.14
C GLY A 672 31.35 -10.37 -2.19
N GLU A 673 30.32 -11.19 -2.04
CA GLU A 673 30.36 -12.39 -1.20
C GLU A 673 31.13 -13.56 -1.83
N SER A 674 31.06 -13.68 -3.17
CA SER A 674 31.80 -14.73 -3.88
C SER A 674 33.31 -14.46 -3.99
N GLY A 675 33.75 -13.21 -3.80
CA GLY A 675 35.13 -12.79 -4.04
C GLY A 675 35.57 -12.89 -5.51
N CYS A 676 34.62 -13.02 -6.46
CA CYS A 676 34.93 -13.18 -7.86
C CYS A 676 35.33 -11.83 -8.48
N SER A 677 36.53 -11.76 -9.07
CA SER A 677 37.05 -10.52 -9.66
C SER A 677 36.58 -10.24 -11.10
N GLU A 678 35.70 -11.06 -11.64
CA GLU A 678 35.15 -10.89 -12.98
C GLU A 678 34.53 -9.51 -13.16
N ARG A 679 34.86 -8.84 -14.27
CA ARG A 679 34.46 -7.44 -14.46
C ARG A 679 33.02 -7.27 -14.99
N VAL A 680 32.55 -8.19 -15.82
CA VAL A 680 31.25 -8.10 -16.48
C VAL A 680 30.34 -9.19 -15.95
N TRP A 681 29.22 -8.78 -15.38
CA TRP A 681 28.22 -9.67 -14.80
C TRP A 681 26.87 -9.49 -15.49
N THR A 682 26.23 -10.59 -15.84
CA THR A 682 24.82 -10.59 -16.24
C THR A 682 24.00 -10.88 -14.99
N ILE A 683 22.94 -10.11 -14.78
CA ILE A 683 21.99 -10.35 -13.68
C ILE A 683 21.46 -11.78 -13.81
N SER A 684 21.53 -12.57 -12.74
CA SER A 684 20.98 -13.93 -12.75
C SER A 684 19.47 -13.91 -12.94
N ASP A 685 18.86 -15.00 -13.42
CA ASP A 685 17.42 -15.07 -13.61
C ASP A 685 16.67 -14.95 -12.28
N ASP A 686 17.23 -15.49 -11.18
CA ASP A 686 16.68 -15.34 -9.84
C ASP A 686 16.73 -13.89 -9.34
N ASP A 687 17.87 -13.20 -9.52
CA ASP A 687 18.01 -11.79 -9.16
C ASP A 687 17.09 -10.91 -10.01
N PHE A 688 16.93 -11.23 -11.28
CA PHE A 688 16.01 -10.55 -12.18
C PHE A 688 14.55 -10.78 -11.73
N ALA A 689 14.16 -12.02 -11.43
CA ALA A 689 12.81 -12.35 -10.97
C ALA A 689 12.49 -11.61 -9.67
N THR A 690 13.43 -11.60 -8.73
CA THR A 690 13.31 -10.85 -7.47
C THR A 690 13.18 -9.34 -7.70
N ALA A 691 14.07 -8.74 -8.48
CA ALA A 691 14.04 -7.30 -8.78
C ALA A 691 12.76 -6.90 -9.52
N PHE A 692 12.34 -7.72 -10.47
CA PHE A 692 11.12 -7.51 -11.25
C PHE A 692 9.87 -7.59 -10.37
N HIS A 693 9.80 -8.59 -9.48
CA HIS A 693 8.70 -8.73 -8.53
C HIS A 693 8.63 -7.53 -7.56
N LEU A 694 9.75 -7.15 -6.95
CA LEU A 694 9.83 -5.97 -6.09
C LEU A 694 9.35 -4.70 -6.80
N GLY A 695 9.81 -4.50 -8.03
CA GLY A 695 9.40 -3.35 -8.84
C GLY A 695 7.90 -3.35 -9.16
N LYS A 696 7.31 -4.50 -9.49
CA LYS A 696 5.86 -4.63 -9.74
C LYS A 696 5.04 -4.29 -8.50
N VAL A 697 5.38 -4.88 -7.36
CA VAL A 697 4.68 -4.61 -6.10
C VAL A 697 4.81 -3.14 -5.70
N CYS A 698 6.00 -2.58 -5.78
CA CYS A 698 6.20 -1.15 -5.48
C CYS A 698 5.46 -0.23 -6.48
N LEU A 699 5.33 -0.61 -7.75
CA LEU A 699 4.53 0.13 -8.73
C LEU A 699 3.04 0.11 -8.35
N GLN A 700 2.53 -1.03 -7.90
CA GLN A 700 1.16 -1.13 -7.41
C GLN A 700 0.93 -0.26 -6.16
N HIS A 701 1.88 -0.23 -5.23
CA HIS A 701 1.83 0.70 -4.10
C HIS A 701 1.86 2.16 -4.56
N ALA A 702 2.63 2.48 -5.60
CA ALA A 702 2.66 3.83 -6.19
C ALA A 702 1.30 4.22 -6.78
N TYR A 703 0.56 3.31 -7.42
CA TYR A 703 -0.81 3.58 -7.89
C TYR A 703 -1.76 3.92 -6.73
N VAL A 704 -1.73 3.14 -5.65
CA VAL A 704 -2.56 3.41 -4.46
C VAL A 704 -2.20 4.75 -3.81
N VAL A 705 -0.92 5.07 -3.75
CA VAL A 705 -0.44 6.36 -3.25
C VAL A 705 -0.88 7.51 -4.17
N ALA A 706 -0.77 7.36 -5.49
CA ALA A 706 -1.20 8.35 -6.46
C ALA A 706 -2.68 8.69 -6.31
N THR A 707 -3.54 7.69 -6.16
CA THR A 707 -4.97 7.88 -5.90
C THR A 707 -5.22 8.67 -4.61
N SER A 708 -4.44 8.39 -3.57
CA SER A 708 -4.54 9.14 -2.30
C SER A 708 -4.08 10.59 -2.43
N LEU A 709 -3.07 10.88 -3.28
CA LEU A 709 -2.60 12.24 -3.56
C LEU A 709 -3.62 13.02 -4.38
N GLN A 710 -4.25 12.40 -5.37
CA GLN A 710 -5.30 13.02 -6.17
C GLN A 710 -6.53 13.35 -5.32
N SER A 711 -6.94 12.44 -4.43
CA SER A 711 -8.03 12.70 -3.49
C SER A 711 -7.70 13.84 -2.51
N ALA A 712 -6.45 13.90 -2.04
CA ALA A 712 -5.97 14.98 -1.16
C ALA A 712 -5.84 16.32 -1.90
N SER A 713 -5.59 16.31 -3.22
CA SER A 713 -5.51 17.52 -4.05
C SER A 713 -6.88 18.00 -4.51
N SER A 714 -7.85 17.10 -4.65
CA SER A 714 -9.26 17.44 -4.91
C SER A 714 -9.96 17.96 -3.65
N GLU A 715 -9.54 17.51 -2.47
CA GLU A 715 -9.82 18.19 -1.20
C GLU A 715 -8.87 19.40 -1.08
N VAL A 716 -9.23 20.50 -1.71
CA VAL A 716 -8.58 21.77 -1.42
C VAL A 716 -8.88 22.13 0.03
N HIS A 717 -8.12 21.56 0.94
CA HIS A 717 -8.06 22.00 2.32
C HIS A 717 -7.37 23.37 2.36
N PHE A 718 -8.09 24.37 1.87
CA PHE A 718 -7.79 25.73 2.23
C PHE A 718 -8.01 25.85 3.74
N ARG A 719 -6.94 25.81 4.51
CA ARG A 719 -6.95 26.20 5.93
C ARG A 719 -7.20 27.70 6.01
N PHE A 720 -8.43 28.10 5.75
CA PHE A 720 -8.91 29.34 6.31
C PHE A 720 -9.19 29.12 7.79
N PRO A 721 -8.90 30.12 8.63
CA PRO A 721 -9.45 30.15 9.98
C PRO A 721 -10.96 29.90 9.89
N HIS A 722 -11.49 29.15 10.83
CA HIS A 722 -12.88 28.66 10.80
C HIS A 722 -13.92 29.78 10.54
N HIS A 723 -13.69 30.99 11.09
CA HIS A 723 -14.53 32.17 10.87
C HIS A 723 -14.52 32.69 9.43
N LEU A 724 -13.38 32.64 8.71
CA LEU A 724 -13.28 33.02 7.29
C LEU A 724 -13.86 31.96 6.35
N ARG A 725 -13.78 30.69 6.74
CA ARG A 725 -14.46 29.61 5.99
C ARG A 725 -15.97 29.78 6.10
N ASN A 726 -16.49 29.97 7.30
CA ASN A 726 -17.92 30.20 7.52
C ASN A 726 -18.43 31.45 6.79
N LEU A 727 -17.62 32.50 6.69
CA LEU A 727 -17.93 33.67 5.88
C LEU A 727 -18.05 33.30 4.39
N PHE A 728 -17.10 32.50 3.84
CA PHE A 728 -17.15 32.09 2.43
C PHE A 728 -18.35 31.17 2.11
N VAL A 729 -18.67 30.26 3.01
CA VAL A 729 -19.83 29.36 2.89
C VAL A 729 -21.13 30.14 2.87
N SER A 730 -21.27 31.21 3.67
CA SER A 730 -22.50 32.01 3.72
C SER A 730 -22.74 32.92 2.49
N LEU A 731 -21.73 33.16 1.66
CA LEU A 731 -21.88 33.96 0.46
C LEU A 731 -22.59 33.16 -0.63
N LEU A 732 -23.44 33.85 -1.41
CA LEU A 732 -24.06 33.31 -2.62
C LEU A 732 -23.01 32.99 -3.71
N ASP A 733 -23.37 32.25 -4.74
CA ASP A 733 -22.47 31.93 -5.87
C ASP A 733 -21.96 33.18 -6.61
N SER A 734 -22.79 34.22 -6.69
CA SER A 734 -22.39 35.54 -7.15
C SER A 734 -22.72 36.58 -6.08
N PHE A 735 -21.74 37.40 -5.72
CA PHE A 735 -21.84 38.34 -4.61
C PHE A 735 -21.04 39.63 -4.89
N LYS A 736 -21.38 40.68 -4.18
CA LYS A 736 -20.62 41.95 -4.21
C LYS A 736 -19.69 42.04 -3.00
N ARG A 737 -18.60 42.82 -3.14
CA ARG A 737 -17.72 43.15 -2.01
C ARG A 737 -18.52 43.66 -0.79
N ILE A 738 -19.54 44.50 -1.04
CA ILE A 738 -20.35 45.07 0.03
C ILE A 738 -21.14 44.01 0.80
N ASP A 739 -21.56 42.93 0.15
CA ASP A 739 -22.26 41.83 0.78
C ASP A 739 -21.31 41.05 1.69
N VAL A 740 -20.04 40.85 1.24
CA VAL A 740 -18.98 40.23 2.06
C VAL A 740 -18.67 41.05 3.30
N VAL A 741 -18.64 42.42 3.16
CA VAL A 741 -18.41 43.31 4.29
C VAL A 741 -19.57 43.25 5.30
N LYS A 742 -20.83 43.22 4.82
CA LYS A 742 -22.01 43.07 5.68
C LYS A 742 -21.96 41.76 6.48
N GLU A 743 -21.72 40.62 5.81
CA GLU A 743 -21.60 39.31 6.42
C GLU A 743 -20.40 39.20 7.36
N ALA A 744 -19.30 39.88 7.05
CA ALA A 744 -18.11 39.96 7.86
C ALA A 744 -18.35 40.76 9.15
N ASN A 745 -19.06 41.88 9.06
CA ASN A 745 -19.42 42.71 10.21
C ASN A 745 -20.30 41.96 11.23
N VAL A 746 -21.25 41.12 10.75
CA VAL A 746 -22.05 40.23 11.61
C VAL A 746 -21.18 39.25 12.40
N ARG A 747 -19.98 38.92 11.89
CA ARG A 747 -19.02 37.99 12.47
C ARG A 747 -17.82 38.67 13.11
N GLU A 748 -17.90 39.99 13.35
CA GLU A 748 -16.82 40.82 13.94
C GLU A 748 -15.47 40.73 13.16
N ILE A 749 -15.53 40.55 11.85
CA ILE A 749 -14.35 40.51 10.95
C ILE A 749 -14.14 41.89 10.35
N SER A 750 -12.94 42.46 10.53
CA SER A 750 -12.59 43.79 10.03
C SER A 750 -12.57 43.85 8.49
N GLU A 751 -12.95 45.03 7.93
CA GLU A 751 -12.96 45.25 6.49
C GLU A 751 -11.61 45.06 5.81
N SER A 752 -10.50 45.40 6.50
CA SER A 752 -9.15 45.16 6.02
C SER A 752 -8.84 43.64 5.89
N THR A 753 -9.46 42.81 6.70
CA THR A 753 -9.37 41.36 6.62
C THR A 753 -10.16 40.84 5.44
N VAL A 754 -11.33 41.43 5.13
CA VAL A 754 -12.15 41.09 3.97
C VAL A 754 -11.38 41.28 2.66
N ASP A 755 -10.66 42.42 2.50
CA ASP A 755 -9.91 42.68 1.27
C ASP A 755 -8.73 41.70 1.09
N LYS A 756 -8.05 41.36 2.18
CA LYS A 756 -7.00 40.31 2.14
C LYS A 756 -7.60 38.95 1.82
N PHE A 757 -8.77 38.66 2.36
CA PHE A 757 -9.51 37.42 2.14
C PHE A 757 -9.93 37.27 0.68
N LEU A 758 -10.57 38.26 0.08
CA LEU A 758 -10.97 38.25 -1.33
C LEU A 758 -9.77 38.09 -2.27
N ARG A 759 -8.65 38.79 -2.02
CA ARG A 759 -7.40 38.57 -2.79
C ARG A 759 -6.90 37.15 -2.65
N LYS A 760 -6.97 36.56 -1.46
CA LYS A 760 -6.54 35.18 -1.22
C LYS A 760 -7.47 34.20 -1.91
N LEU A 761 -8.78 34.43 -1.94
CA LEU A 761 -9.73 33.61 -2.69
C LEU A 761 -9.47 33.65 -4.19
N GLN A 762 -9.19 34.84 -4.76
CA GLN A 762 -8.84 35.00 -6.17
C GLN A 762 -7.52 34.31 -6.53
N LYS A 763 -6.48 34.53 -5.71
CA LYS A 763 -5.16 33.91 -5.92
C LYS A 763 -5.23 32.39 -5.95
N ASN A 764 -6.23 31.80 -5.30
CA ASN A 764 -6.41 30.36 -5.19
C ASN A 764 -7.54 29.82 -6.08
N ASP A 765 -7.99 30.62 -7.05
CA ASP A 765 -8.99 30.23 -8.06
C ASP A 765 -10.35 29.79 -7.47
N LEU A 766 -10.72 30.35 -6.30
CA LEU A 766 -12.00 30.06 -5.66
C LEU A 766 -13.10 31.03 -6.08
N ILE A 767 -12.71 32.25 -6.48
CA ILE A 767 -13.61 33.27 -7.03
C ILE A 767 -12.95 33.95 -8.23
N ILE A 768 -13.79 34.41 -9.15
CA ILE A 768 -13.43 35.25 -10.29
C ILE A 768 -14.02 36.65 -10.05
N SER A 769 -13.20 37.69 -10.29
CA SER A 769 -13.70 39.08 -10.29
C SER A 769 -14.33 39.40 -11.64
N GLU A 770 -15.57 39.85 -11.62
CA GLU A 770 -16.32 40.29 -12.82
C GLU A 770 -16.27 41.81 -13.00
N GLY A 771 -15.43 42.50 -12.23
CA GLY A 771 -15.30 43.96 -12.26
C GLY A 771 -16.28 44.69 -11.31
N ASN A 772 -16.03 45.98 -11.04
CA ASN A 772 -16.88 46.83 -10.20
C ASN A 772 -17.25 46.25 -8.81
N GLY A 773 -16.39 45.45 -8.24
CA GLY A 773 -16.61 44.83 -6.94
C GLY A 773 -17.54 43.62 -6.95
N TYR A 774 -17.86 43.04 -8.12
CA TYR A 774 -18.59 41.78 -8.27
C TYR A 774 -17.66 40.59 -8.36
N TYR A 775 -18.04 39.52 -7.71
CA TYR A 775 -17.30 38.25 -7.65
C TYR A 775 -18.25 37.08 -7.88
N ARG A 776 -17.75 36.02 -8.50
CA ARG A 776 -18.48 34.78 -8.69
C ARG A 776 -17.61 33.61 -8.22
N LYS A 777 -18.19 32.64 -7.49
CA LYS A 777 -17.52 31.40 -7.14
C LYS A 777 -17.19 30.58 -8.38
N THR A 778 -15.98 30.07 -8.46
CA THR A 778 -15.61 29.06 -9.48
C THR A 778 -16.22 27.72 -9.11
N GLU A 779 -16.21 26.73 -10.01
CA GLU A 779 -16.61 25.36 -9.67
C GLU A 779 -15.82 24.82 -8.48
N ARG A 780 -14.52 25.15 -8.40
CA ARG A 780 -13.66 24.85 -7.25
C ARG A 780 -14.09 25.58 -5.98
N GLY A 781 -14.55 26.82 -6.09
CA GLY A 781 -15.10 27.58 -4.96
C GLY A 781 -16.41 27.03 -4.45
N LYS A 782 -17.27 26.51 -5.32
CA LYS A 782 -18.53 25.84 -4.95
C LYS A 782 -18.26 24.52 -4.19
N GLN A 783 -17.31 23.71 -4.64
CA GLN A 783 -16.92 22.47 -3.95
C GLN A 783 -16.42 22.72 -2.52
N VAL A 784 -15.73 23.84 -2.26
CA VAL A 784 -15.31 24.23 -0.89
C VAL A 784 -16.49 24.55 0.03
N VAL A 785 -17.64 24.91 -0.52
CA VAL A 785 -18.87 25.21 0.23
C VAL A 785 -19.63 23.95 0.61
N GLU A 786 -19.51 22.88 -0.17
CA GLU A 786 -20.21 21.60 0.02
C GLU A 786 -19.55 20.68 1.06
N ILE A 787 -18.35 21.01 1.56
CA ILE A 787 -17.62 20.28 2.63
C ILE A 787 -17.77 21.05 3.94
#